data_b8e50a500a267fe290151f5a6b503d54
#
_entry.id   b8e50a500a267fe290151f5a6b503d54
#
_cell.length_a   1.000
_cell.length_b   1.000
_cell.length_c   1.000
_cell.angle_alpha   90.00
_cell.angle_beta   90.00
_cell.angle_gamma   90.00
#
_symmetry.space_group_name_H-M   'P 1'
#
loop_
_entity.id
_entity.type
_entity.pdbx_description
1 polymer ?
#
loop_
_entity_poly.entity_id
_entity_poly.type
_entity_poly.pdbx_seq_one_letter_code
_entity_poly.pdbx_strand_id
1 'polypeptide(L)'
;MFSKIKSMKLKDYFEIQKPTYKILKLTPDTNIRNYNSSNIAKAIQYMYKTISQRIHREEKKFFIETPVKCSYMIDIQKNNVNFYFVIPERYLGLIKEKITETWPKVTIEEVIQVKQFSQQSIKYQLNYSREDALSLNINKKSNEPLNSILNVLDIMQEGDRVGIFYNFIPIVQRGWRKEYKDTIDKIKENKPIDREKFNVKYIIKEGIILLVNLAQDLFDTIGEFVGAENKKEGPTLAEIAVSSLMLEDKKKLSRNTVNKKDAIVLNTQLIVLSDAKDSKRKENNIIAVLESYKSISEDNELVYKKIPKKNNFYITDFKIAGAEENKLSTEECQNLLQLPGRELLQQHKVIEKIDTLETEVPKELREGSNLIGINEYKGSKQNTYLTTDKDYKNLAVTIVGPTRSGKTSFMGNIARNSIDAGECIIVLDYIENCSLSEDIKKCIPEDKVLEINLYDHTKLQGLGYNEVIAVSDNTFLQYESAKKQTSQLITLVNSINVSNSDFTPKMERYLTAASLVAFINNGAIKDVFKILQNHKFRKECIYTIPENQSENLEEYVEYLRELDEWSKGTKDNPSQIIGTHSSYITGIIDRVQKLKSNTYMELMLKKDCNDNINLLDEMEKNQAIFIKMPENMFSTPEERDIMTTYWLTKIWMCAQARAWKIKYRYARRTVTVFTDEIAQLKSSEQFIGNKLDQTAKFGVKFILSTMYINQLRIREKLRTANTSYILISGSDKVNYMELKDELNQFGYELEDLMNLKRFHSLNYIKYQNGYWAGITKLPPPIK
;
A
#
# COMPACT_ATOMS: atom_id res chain seq x y z
N MET A 1 36.78 -64.55 31.55
CA MET A 1 37.14 -63.66 30.47
C MET A 1 36.65 -62.25 30.78
N PHE A 2 37.47 -61.39 31.33
CA PHE A 2 37.13 -59.98 31.57
C PHE A 2 37.28 -59.24 30.25
N SER A 3 36.16 -58.80 29.65
CA SER A 3 36.22 -57.93 28.49
C SER A 3 36.88 -56.59 28.87
N LYS A 4 37.99 -56.23 28.24
CA LYS A 4 38.60 -54.92 28.36
C LYS A 4 37.55 -53.88 27.98
N ILE A 5 37.09 -53.11 28.95
CA ILE A 5 36.27 -51.94 28.72
C ILE A 5 37.14 -50.97 27.94
N LYS A 6 36.89 -50.81 26.62
CA LYS A 6 37.55 -49.78 25.81
C LYS A 6 37.06 -48.44 26.30
N SER A 7 37.92 -47.70 27.03
CA SER A 7 37.62 -46.30 27.37
C SER A 7 37.60 -45.48 26.08
N MET A 8 36.46 -44.96 25.69
CA MET A 8 36.36 -43.99 24.65
C MET A 8 36.48 -42.58 25.23
N LYS A 9 37.17 -41.67 24.49
CA LYS A 9 37.23 -40.29 24.92
C LYS A 9 35.85 -39.67 24.83
N LEU A 10 35.45 -38.91 25.88
CA LEU A 10 34.14 -38.24 25.95
C LEU A 10 33.81 -37.43 24.71
N LYS A 11 34.87 -36.84 24.11
CA LYS A 11 34.81 -36.07 22.85
C LYS A 11 34.32 -36.88 21.65
N ASP A 12 34.47 -38.19 21.64
CA ASP A 12 34.09 -39.04 20.49
C ASP A 12 32.61 -39.41 20.58
N TYR A 13 31.93 -39.19 21.73
CA TYR A 13 30.55 -39.48 21.99
C TYR A 13 29.62 -38.27 22.05
N PHE A 14 30.17 -37.11 22.43
CA PHE A 14 29.35 -35.90 22.63
C PHE A 14 29.81 -34.80 21.72
N GLU A 15 28.94 -34.27 20.92
CA GLU A 15 29.12 -33.08 20.08
C GLU A 15 28.30 -31.94 20.63
N ILE A 16 28.93 -30.81 20.92
CA ILE A 16 28.28 -29.59 21.40
C ILE A 16 27.80 -28.79 20.20
N GLN A 17 26.49 -28.71 20.02
CA GLN A 17 25.87 -27.88 18.99
C GLN A 17 25.62 -26.47 19.51
N LYS A 18 26.31 -25.52 18.90
CA LYS A 18 26.03 -24.09 19.14
C LYS A 18 24.96 -23.58 18.21
N PRO A 19 24.01 -22.76 18.68
CA PRO A 19 22.98 -22.18 17.85
C PRO A 19 23.62 -21.19 16.87
N THR A 20 23.13 -21.20 15.63
CA THR A 20 23.34 -20.10 14.68
C THR A 20 22.35 -18.99 14.98
N TYR A 21 22.78 -17.73 14.83
CA TYR A 21 21.96 -16.57 15.08
C TYR A 21 21.72 -15.80 13.78
N LYS A 22 20.49 -15.36 13.57
CA LYS A 22 20.09 -14.42 12.52
C LYS A 22 19.88 -13.05 13.15
N ILE A 23 20.24 -12.01 12.40
CA ILE A 23 20.07 -10.63 12.84
C ILE A 23 18.96 -10.01 12.00
N LEU A 24 17.95 -9.49 12.66
CA LEU A 24 16.82 -8.81 12.05
C LEU A 24 16.92 -7.32 12.34
N LYS A 25 16.89 -6.48 11.31
CA LYS A 25 16.68 -5.04 11.42
C LYS A 25 15.19 -4.79 11.48
N LEU A 26 14.75 -3.96 12.43
CA LEU A 26 13.38 -3.55 12.59
C LEU A 26 13.23 -2.08 12.19
N THR A 27 12.41 -1.80 11.19
CA THR A 27 12.07 -0.43 10.79
C THR A 27 10.67 -0.10 11.29
N PRO A 28 10.51 0.87 12.23
CA PRO A 28 9.23 1.23 12.81
C PRO A 28 8.35 2.00 11.83
N ASP A 29 7.05 1.89 12.03
CA ASP A 29 6.01 2.70 11.39
C ASP A 29 5.48 3.75 12.38
N THR A 30 4.82 4.78 11.89
CA THR A 30 4.27 5.87 12.69
C THR A 30 3.16 5.45 13.67
N ASN A 31 2.58 4.25 13.51
CA ASN A 31 1.50 3.74 14.34
C ASN A 31 1.97 2.73 15.42
N ILE A 32 3.27 2.59 15.64
CA ILE A 32 3.83 1.69 16.66
C ILE A 32 3.27 2.01 18.04
N ARG A 33 2.81 0.97 18.72
CA ARG A 33 2.37 0.98 20.12
C ARG A 33 3.02 -0.17 20.87
N ASN A 34 3.63 0.14 22.02
CA ASN A 34 4.42 -0.82 22.79
C ASN A 34 3.60 -1.60 23.85
N TYR A 35 2.27 -1.51 23.86
CA TYR A 35 1.41 -2.02 24.92
C TYR A 35 1.50 -3.53 25.19
N ASN A 36 1.84 -4.31 24.17
CA ASN A 36 1.87 -5.77 24.20
C ASN A 36 3.26 -6.35 23.95
N SER A 37 4.33 -5.54 24.04
CA SER A 37 5.69 -6.04 23.76
C SER A 37 6.16 -7.09 24.80
N SER A 38 5.52 -7.18 25.97
CA SER A 38 5.68 -8.30 26.91
C SER A 38 5.40 -9.68 26.26
N ASN A 39 4.59 -9.76 25.20
CA ASN A 39 4.32 -11.02 24.49
C ASN A 39 5.56 -11.55 23.77
N ILE A 40 6.44 -10.66 23.30
CA ILE A 40 7.74 -11.05 22.73
C ILE A 40 8.60 -11.70 23.81
N ALA A 41 8.65 -11.10 25.01
CA ALA A 41 9.39 -11.68 26.15
C ALA A 41 8.83 -13.04 26.56
N LYS A 42 7.51 -13.22 26.57
CA LYS A 42 6.86 -14.52 26.81
C LYS A 42 7.28 -15.56 25.76
N ALA A 43 7.30 -15.18 24.48
CA ALA A 43 7.75 -16.06 23.40
C ALA A 43 9.22 -16.46 23.57
N ILE A 44 10.09 -15.51 23.99
CA ILE A 44 11.49 -15.81 24.29
C ILE A 44 11.57 -16.85 25.44
N GLN A 45 10.77 -16.72 26.48
CA GLN A 45 10.76 -17.69 27.58
C GLN A 45 10.30 -19.09 27.13
N TYR A 46 9.39 -19.22 26.18
CA TYR A 46 8.98 -20.51 25.62
C TYR A 46 10.09 -21.25 24.86
N MET A 47 11.19 -20.58 24.52
CA MET A 47 12.36 -21.24 23.95
C MET A 47 13.18 -22.03 24.99
N TYR A 48 12.85 -21.92 26.28
CA TYR A 48 13.54 -22.68 27.34
C TYR A 48 13.42 -24.17 27.11
N LYS A 49 14.55 -24.85 27.16
CA LYS A 49 14.65 -26.31 27.15
C LYS A 49 15.43 -26.80 28.37
N THR A 50 14.94 -27.79 29.04
CA THR A 50 15.68 -28.53 30.09
C THR A 50 16.90 -29.24 29.51
N ILE A 51 17.85 -29.62 30.35
CA ILE A 51 19.05 -30.37 29.91
C ILE A 51 18.64 -31.65 29.15
N SER A 52 17.65 -32.38 29.63
CA SER A 52 17.15 -33.59 28.96
C SER A 52 16.54 -33.32 27.59
N GLN A 53 15.89 -32.20 27.41
CA GLN A 53 15.32 -31.79 26.11
C GLN A 53 16.37 -31.27 25.12
N ARG A 54 17.56 -30.90 25.60
CA ARG A 54 18.67 -30.43 24.79
C ARG A 54 19.63 -31.55 24.36
N ILE A 55 19.48 -32.73 24.91
CA ILE A 55 20.29 -33.91 24.56
C ILE A 55 19.48 -34.77 23.61
N HIS A 56 20.00 -35.04 22.44
CA HIS A 56 19.41 -35.98 21.50
C HIS A 56 20.48 -36.90 20.91
N ARG A 57 20.06 -38.03 20.41
CA ARG A 57 20.95 -39.02 19.81
C ARG A 57 20.63 -39.16 18.33
N GLU A 58 21.65 -39.00 17.51
CA GLU A 58 21.60 -39.30 16.09
C GLU A 58 22.65 -40.39 15.79
N GLU A 59 22.21 -41.53 15.23
CA GLU A 59 23.04 -42.68 14.96
C GLU A 59 23.83 -43.17 16.23
N LYS A 60 25.16 -42.96 16.24
CA LYS A 60 26.07 -43.39 17.32
C LYS A 60 26.60 -42.26 18.20
N LYS A 61 26.21 -40.99 17.90
CA LYS A 61 26.67 -39.83 18.65
C LYS A 61 25.56 -39.18 19.46
N PHE A 62 25.91 -38.63 20.59
CA PHE A 62 25.02 -37.79 21.38
C PHE A 62 25.34 -36.31 21.08
N PHE A 63 24.31 -35.54 20.78
CA PHE A 63 24.40 -34.13 20.57
C PHE A 63 23.80 -33.38 21.76
N ILE A 64 24.51 -32.35 22.22
CA ILE A 64 24.09 -31.49 23.31
C ILE A 64 23.88 -30.09 22.77
N GLU A 65 22.64 -29.64 22.62
CA GLU A 65 22.34 -28.26 22.26
C GLU A 65 22.73 -27.32 23.40
N THR A 66 23.49 -26.26 23.12
CA THR A 66 23.75 -25.20 24.12
C THR A 66 22.46 -24.38 24.36
N PRO A 67 22.31 -23.75 25.54
CA PRO A 67 21.19 -22.86 25.79
C PRO A 67 21.13 -21.71 24.76
N VAL A 68 19.92 -21.25 24.49
CA VAL A 68 19.66 -20.14 23.54
C VAL A 68 19.31 -18.85 24.25
N LYS A 69 19.46 -17.73 23.55
CA LYS A 69 19.05 -16.40 23.99
C LYS A 69 18.37 -15.65 22.85
N CYS A 70 17.74 -14.53 23.15
CA CYS A 70 17.47 -13.46 22.20
C CYS A 70 18.11 -12.18 22.68
N SER A 71 18.60 -11.35 21.76
CA SER A 71 19.08 -10.03 22.13
C SER A 71 18.36 -8.97 21.33
N TYR A 72 17.97 -7.89 21.99
CA TYR A 72 17.47 -6.68 21.35
C TYR A 72 18.53 -5.59 21.45
N MET A 73 18.82 -4.92 20.35
CA MET A 73 19.86 -3.91 20.27
C MET A 73 19.30 -2.61 19.71
N ILE A 74 19.62 -1.50 20.35
CA ILE A 74 19.43 -0.15 19.83
C ILE A 74 20.80 0.42 19.49
N ASP A 75 21.02 0.75 18.22
CA ASP A 75 22.29 1.32 17.73
C ASP A 75 22.05 2.79 17.35
N ILE A 76 22.61 3.69 18.15
CA ILE A 76 22.41 5.14 18.05
C ILE A 76 23.69 5.78 17.51
N GLN A 77 23.58 6.46 16.38
CA GLN A 77 24.59 7.31 15.78
C GLN A 77 23.97 8.69 15.52
N LYS A 78 24.79 9.75 15.45
CA LYS A 78 24.28 11.12 15.27
C LYS A 78 23.25 11.25 14.14
N ASN A 79 23.49 10.57 13.02
CA ASN A 79 22.67 10.69 11.80
C ASN A 79 21.82 9.45 11.52
N ASN A 80 21.80 8.44 12.41
CA ASN A 80 21.05 7.21 12.19
C ASN A 80 20.79 6.47 13.51
N VAL A 81 19.59 5.93 13.66
CA VAL A 81 19.22 5.04 14.77
C VAL A 81 18.58 3.78 14.20
N ASN A 82 19.16 2.63 14.56
CA ASN A 82 18.67 1.33 14.09
C ASN A 82 18.29 0.44 15.27
N PHE A 83 17.30 -0.42 15.03
CA PHE A 83 16.79 -1.41 15.97
C PHE A 83 17.03 -2.81 15.43
N TYR A 84 17.66 -3.68 16.21
CA TYR A 84 18.00 -5.04 15.78
C TYR A 84 17.52 -6.07 16.78
N PHE A 85 17.08 -7.22 16.26
CA PHE A 85 16.83 -8.43 17.03
C PHE A 85 17.81 -9.51 16.61
N VAL A 86 18.47 -10.15 17.57
CA VAL A 86 19.36 -11.31 17.34
C VAL A 86 18.65 -12.54 17.87
N ILE A 87 18.32 -13.46 16.98
CA ILE A 87 17.42 -14.59 17.24
C ILE A 87 18.12 -15.88 16.80
N PRO A 88 18.02 -17.00 17.58
CA PRO A 88 18.47 -18.28 17.10
C PRO A 88 17.67 -18.71 15.85
N GLU A 89 18.35 -19.13 14.79
CA GLU A 89 17.76 -19.48 13.49
C GLU A 89 16.59 -20.46 13.62
N ARG A 90 16.71 -21.43 14.52
CA ARG A 90 15.66 -22.42 14.81
C ARG A 90 14.33 -21.80 15.27
N TYR A 91 14.36 -20.66 15.94
CA TYR A 91 13.18 -19.97 16.48
C TYR A 91 12.80 -18.71 15.70
N LEU A 92 13.40 -18.52 14.52
CA LEU A 92 13.20 -17.33 13.70
C LEU A 92 11.72 -17.11 13.36
N GLY A 93 11.03 -18.16 12.92
CA GLY A 93 9.61 -18.09 12.55
C GLY A 93 8.73 -17.66 13.73
N LEU A 94 8.90 -18.32 14.89
CA LEU A 94 8.13 -18.04 16.11
C LEU A 94 8.29 -16.58 16.57
N ILE A 95 9.53 -16.11 16.64
CA ILE A 95 9.81 -14.76 17.15
C ILE A 95 9.39 -13.69 16.11
N LYS A 96 9.60 -13.95 14.83
CA LYS A 96 9.15 -13.07 13.74
C LYS A 96 7.62 -12.88 13.77
N GLU A 97 6.88 -13.96 13.97
CA GLU A 97 5.42 -13.93 14.13
C GLU A 97 5.02 -13.05 15.32
N LYS A 98 5.64 -13.25 16.49
CA LYS A 98 5.32 -12.47 17.70
C LYS A 98 5.73 -11.00 17.58
N ILE A 99 6.81 -10.68 16.89
CA ILE A 99 7.17 -9.30 16.56
C ILE A 99 6.08 -8.66 15.69
N THR A 100 5.63 -9.35 14.63
CA THR A 100 4.58 -8.86 13.72
C THR A 100 3.22 -8.75 14.41
N GLU A 101 2.87 -9.68 15.32
CA GLU A 101 1.64 -9.60 16.12
C GLU A 101 1.67 -8.40 17.08
N THR A 102 2.83 -8.12 17.67
CA THR A 102 3.02 -7.00 18.61
C THR A 102 3.07 -5.65 17.90
N TRP A 103 3.78 -5.58 16.78
CA TRP A 103 3.95 -4.40 15.93
C TRP A 103 3.55 -4.73 14.49
N PRO A 104 2.25 -4.70 14.15
CA PRO A 104 1.74 -5.19 12.85
C PRO A 104 2.33 -4.49 11.63
N LYS A 105 2.72 -3.23 11.77
CA LYS A 105 3.23 -2.38 10.70
C LYS A 105 4.77 -2.24 10.68
N VAL A 106 5.49 -3.09 11.44
CA VAL A 106 6.96 -3.09 11.43
C VAL A 106 7.51 -3.85 10.23
N THR A 107 8.50 -3.27 9.53
CA THR A 107 9.26 -4.02 8.52
C THR A 107 10.42 -4.75 9.17
N ILE A 108 10.63 -6.02 8.79
CA ILE A 108 11.65 -6.92 9.33
C ILE A 108 12.55 -7.38 8.20
N GLU A 109 13.80 -6.93 8.20
CA GLU A 109 14.81 -7.30 7.22
C GLU A 109 15.91 -8.17 7.86
N GLU A 110 16.32 -9.26 7.20
CA GLU A 110 17.49 -10.01 7.62
C GLU A 110 18.75 -9.30 7.16
N VAL A 111 19.67 -9.02 8.11
CA VAL A 111 20.97 -8.43 7.83
C VAL A 111 22.07 -9.43 8.13
N ILE A 112 23.13 -9.43 7.30
CA ILE A 112 24.22 -10.41 7.42
C ILE A 112 25.02 -10.17 8.69
N GLN A 113 25.31 -8.91 9.01
CA GLN A 113 26.07 -8.53 10.21
C GLN A 113 25.79 -7.07 10.60
N VAL A 114 25.99 -6.77 11.88
CA VAL A 114 26.00 -5.41 12.42
C VAL A 114 27.44 -5.01 12.69
N LYS A 115 27.78 -3.76 12.40
CA LYS A 115 29.11 -3.20 12.67
C LYS A 115 29.46 -3.40 14.15
N GLN A 116 30.58 -4.04 14.44
CA GLN A 116 31.03 -4.25 15.81
C GLN A 116 31.51 -2.95 16.45
N PHE A 117 31.42 -2.89 17.77
CA PHE A 117 32.00 -1.80 18.56
C PHE A 117 33.52 -1.98 18.70
N SER A 118 34.24 -0.88 18.78
CA SER A 118 35.65 -0.86 19.00
C SER A 118 36.00 -1.54 20.35
N GLN A 119 37.14 -2.22 20.42
CA GLN A 119 37.65 -2.77 21.69
C GLN A 119 37.93 -1.67 22.73
N GLN A 120 38.12 -0.42 22.26
CA GLN A 120 38.35 0.75 23.11
C GLN A 120 37.05 1.42 23.58
N SER A 121 35.89 0.88 23.21
CA SER A 121 34.59 1.38 23.68
C SER A 121 34.45 1.26 25.19
N ILE A 122 33.85 2.26 25.82
CA ILE A 122 33.50 2.19 27.23
C ILE A 122 32.24 1.34 27.37
N LYS A 123 32.23 0.49 28.41
CA LYS A 123 31.14 -0.47 28.63
C LYS A 123 30.60 -0.34 30.05
N TYR A 124 29.29 -0.24 30.19
CA TYR A 124 28.59 -0.27 31.47
C TYR A 124 27.49 -1.30 31.43
N GLN A 125 27.21 -1.92 32.58
CA GLN A 125 26.04 -2.74 32.81
C GLN A 125 25.06 -2.03 33.73
N LEU A 126 23.78 -2.35 33.60
CA LEU A 126 22.71 -1.89 34.46
C LEU A 126 22.19 -3.08 35.26
N ASN A 127 22.27 -2.97 36.60
CA ASN A 127 21.80 -3.99 37.52
C ASN A 127 20.74 -3.44 38.45
N TYR A 128 19.90 -4.32 38.97
CA TYR A 128 19.04 -3.96 40.07
C TYR A 128 19.83 -3.54 41.29
N SER A 129 19.43 -2.46 41.96
CA SER A 129 20.01 -2.06 43.23
C SER A 129 19.59 -2.94 44.37
N ARG A 130 18.36 -3.50 44.29
CA ARG A 130 17.72 -4.37 45.30
C ARG A 130 17.51 -5.78 44.72
N GLU A 131 17.03 -6.70 45.56
CA GLU A 131 16.77 -8.08 45.14
C GLU A 131 15.73 -8.17 44.01
N ASP A 132 15.86 -9.21 43.19
CA ASP A 132 15.11 -9.39 41.95
C ASP A 132 13.57 -9.44 42.12
N ALA A 133 13.08 -9.74 43.36
CA ALA A 133 11.65 -9.77 43.64
C ALA A 133 10.94 -8.43 43.55
N LEU A 134 11.67 -7.34 43.72
CA LEU A 134 11.14 -5.98 43.60
C LEU A 134 11.10 -5.53 42.15
N SER A 135 10.01 -4.86 41.77
CA SER A 135 9.73 -4.51 40.38
C SER A 135 10.14 -3.08 40.05
N LEU A 136 10.47 -2.89 38.76
CA LEU A 136 10.50 -1.58 38.12
C LEU A 136 9.06 -1.11 37.83
N ASN A 137 8.91 0.18 37.58
CA ASN A 137 7.65 0.75 37.11
C ASN A 137 7.30 0.21 35.70
N ILE A 138 6.07 -0.22 35.53
CA ILE A 138 5.54 -0.74 34.27
C ILE A 138 4.37 0.14 33.85
N ASN A 139 4.67 1.19 33.05
CA ASN A 139 3.63 2.03 32.48
C ASN A 139 3.42 1.67 30.98
N LYS A 140 2.30 1.00 30.70
CA LYS A 140 1.96 0.56 29.34
C LYS A 140 1.71 1.69 28.34
N LYS A 141 1.49 2.92 28.82
CA LYS A 141 1.22 4.11 27.96
C LYS A 141 2.46 4.97 27.74
N SER A 142 3.52 4.78 28.51
CA SER A 142 4.76 5.51 28.39
C SER A 142 5.70 4.87 27.38
N ASN A 143 6.46 5.68 26.66
CA ASN A 143 7.58 5.24 25.83
C ASN A 143 8.91 5.38 26.60
N GLU A 144 8.88 5.46 27.92
CA GLU A 144 10.08 5.47 28.75
C GLU A 144 10.60 4.02 28.96
N PRO A 145 11.92 3.79 28.97
CA PRO A 145 12.99 4.81 28.92
C PRO A 145 13.41 5.25 27.50
N LEU A 146 12.82 4.68 26.43
CA LEU A 146 13.26 4.95 25.05
C LEU A 146 13.24 6.45 24.70
N ASN A 147 12.21 7.18 25.14
CA ASN A 147 12.11 8.62 24.93
C ASN A 147 13.32 9.37 25.52
N SER A 148 13.62 9.12 26.79
CA SER A 148 14.77 9.73 27.47
C SER A 148 16.12 9.27 26.88
N ILE A 149 16.23 8.03 26.42
CA ILE A 149 17.42 7.47 25.75
C ILE A 149 17.73 8.23 24.46
N LEU A 150 16.71 8.50 23.64
CA LEU A 150 16.91 9.15 22.33
C LEU A 150 17.37 10.61 22.45
N ASN A 151 17.18 11.26 23.60
CA ASN A 151 17.72 12.61 23.86
C ASN A 151 19.26 12.65 23.81
N VAL A 152 19.95 11.51 23.89
CA VAL A 152 21.40 11.46 23.69
C VAL A 152 21.83 11.99 22.32
N LEU A 153 20.95 11.91 21.32
CA LEU A 153 21.18 12.46 19.98
C LEU A 153 21.52 13.96 19.99
N ASP A 154 21.00 14.70 20.97
CA ASP A 154 21.22 16.16 21.07
C ASP A 154 22.68 16.49 21.41
N ILE A 155 23.33 15.65 22.21
CA ILE A 155 24.71 15.85 22.65
C ILE A 155 25.76 15.14 21.79
N MET A 156 25.33 14.12 20.99
CA MET A 156 26.23 13.36 20.10
C MET A 156 26.76 14.22 18.95
N GLN A 157 27.95 13.91 18.48
CA GLN A 157 28.57 14.49 17.27
C GLN A 157 28.80 13.42 16.20
N GLU A 158 29.17 13.85 15.00
CA GLU A 158 29.49 12.91 13.92
C GLU A 158 30.64 11.96 14.31
N GLY A 159 30.41 10.69 14.04
CA GLY A 159 31.33 9.60 14.40
C GLY A 159 31.14 9.04 15.82
N ASP A 160 30.27 9.64 16.65
CA ASP A 160 29.86 9.05 17.91
C ASP A 160 28.88 7.92 17.71
N ARG A 161 28.98 6.88 18.54
CA ARG A 161 28.09 5.73 18.52
C ARG A 161 27.80 5.22 19.92
N VAL A 162 26.53 4.98 20.21
CA VAL A 162 26.08 4.33 21.45
C VAL A 162 25.29 3.10 21.10
N GLY A 163 25.62 1.97 21.71
CA GLY A 163 24.88 0.72 21.56
C GLY A 163 24.27 0.28 22.88
N ILE A 164 23.00 -0.06 22.85
CA ILE A 164 22.26 -0.59 24.00
C ILE A 164 21.90 -2.03 23.68
N PHE A 165 22.22 -2.95 24.59
CA PHE A 165 22.00 -4.38 24.39
C PHE A 165 21.19 -4.94 25.54
N TYR A 166 20.05 -5.53 25.24
CA TYR A 166 19.24 -6.30 26.16
C TYR A 166 19.33 -7.76 25.77
N ASN A 167 20.03 -8.54 26.59
CA ASN A 167 20.25 -9.95 26.35
C ASN A 167 19.30 -10.78 27.21
N PHE A 168 18.24 -11.33 26.60
CA PHE A 168 17.20 -12.10 27.25
C PHE A 168 17.52 -13.60 27.20
N ILE A 169 17.66 -14.21 28.37
CA ILE A 169 18.03 -15.60 28.55
C ILE A 169 16.86 -16.35 29.20
N PRO A 170 16.22 -17.31 28.48
CA PRO A 170 15.16 -18.12 29.05
C PRO A 170 15.66 -18.95 30.24
N ILE A 171 14.88 -19.02 31.31
CA ILE A 171 15.26 -19.74 32.54
C ILE A 171 14.14 -20.67 33.02
N VAL A 172 14.52 -21.59 33.92
CA VAL A 172 13.55 -22.43 34.65
C VAL A 172 12.72 -21.56 35.60
N GLN A 173 11.40 -21.71 35.55
CA GLN A 173 10.49 -20.93 36.40
C GLN A 173 10.34 -21.54 37.81
N ARG A 174 10.74 -22.83 37.95
CA ARG A 174 10.67 -23.53 39.23
C ARG A 174 11.63 -22.92 40.24
N GLY A 175 11.14 -22.46 41.35
CA GLY A 175 11.95 -21.82 42.39
C GLY A 175 11.74 -20.29 42.47
N TRP A 176 11.22 -19.63 41.42
CA TRP A 176 10.99 -18.20 41.44
C TRP A 176 10.07 -17.74 42.60
N ARG A 177 8.95 -18.45 42.80
CA ARG A 177 8.03 -18.13 43.91
C ARG A 177 8.72 -18.22 45.28
N LYS A 178 9.68 -19.12 45.45
CA LYS A 178 10.42 -19.27 46.69
C LYS A 178 11.37 -18.08 46.88
N GLU A 179 12.14 -17.74 45.86
CA GLU A 179 13.04 -16.56 45.88
C GLU A 179 12.26 -15.28 46.17
N TYR A 180 11.10 -15.11 45.53
CA TYR A 180 10.19 -13.98 45.79
C TYR A 180 9.76 -13.95 47.26
N LYS A 181 9.29 -15.09 47.79
CA LYS A 181 8.86 -15.23 49.18
C LYS A 181 10.00 -14.89 50.15
N ASP A 182 11.19 -15.42 49.91
CA ASP A 182 12.36 -15.21 50.75
C ASP A 182 12.70 -13.71 50.84
N THR A 183 12.58 -12.95 49.74
CA THR A 183 12.78 -11.49 49.71
C THR A 183 11.67 -10.76 50.51
N ILE A 184 10.39 -11.15 50.32
CA ILE A 184 9.28 -10.54 51.04
C ILE A 184 9.37 -10.81 52.55
N ASP A 185 9.83 -12.00 52.95
CA ASP A 185 10.02 -12.31 54.35
C ASP A 185 11.19 -11.50 54.95
N LYS A 186 12.26 -11.26 54.21
CA LYS A 186 13.32 -10.30 54.62
C LYS A 186 12.78 -8.90 54.86
N ILE A 187 11.87 -8.38 53.98
CA ILE A 187 11.25 -7.06 54.14
C ILE A 187 10.40 -7.04 55.43
N LYS A 188 9.64 -8.10 55.72
CA LYS A 188 8.82 -8.19 56.95
C LYS A 188 9.68 -8.24 58.20
N GLU A 189 10.84 -8.90 58.08
CA GLU A 189 11.81 -9.03 59.18
C GLU A 189 12.75 -7.82 59.30
N ASN A 190 12.53 -6.77 58.48
CA ASN A 190 13.36 -5.57 58.38
C ASN A 190 14.85 -5.90 58.06
N LYS A 191 15.11 -6.95 57.31
CA LYS A 191 16.43 -7.28 56.84
C LYS A 191 16.80 -6.53 55.55
N PRO A 192 18.11 -6.21 55.33
CA PRO A 192 18.51 -5.53 54.12
C PRO A 192 18.24 -6.34 52.87
N ILE A 193 17.74 -5.67 51.84
CA ILE A 193 17.36 -6.24 50.53
C ILE A 193 18.25 -5.71 49.40
N ASP A 194 19.32 -4.97 49.75
CA ASP A 194 20.32 -4.49 48.79
C ASP A 194 21.02 -5.68 48.14
N ARG A 195 21.22 -5.62 46.83
CA ARG A 195 21.81 -6.74 46.06
C ARG A 195 23.33 -6.85 46.33
N GLU A 196 24.03 -5.74 46.50
CA GLU A 196 25.47 -5.75 46.83
C GLU A 196 25.67 -5.84 48.34
N LYS A 197 25.91 -7.05 48.83
CA LYS A 197 26.13 -7.35 50.29
C LYS A 197 27.40 -6.77 50.88
N PHE A 198 28.32 -6.25 50.06
CA PHE A 198 29.61 -5.67 50.52
C PHE A 198 29.69 -4.15 50.35
N ASN A 199 28.54 -3.48 50.18
CA ASN A 199 28.52 -2.01 50.15
C ASN A 199 28.55 -1.49 51.60
N VAL A 200 29.26 -0.39 51.82
CA VAL A 200 29.34 0.28 53.16
C VAL A 200 27.93 0.58 53.69
N LYS A 201 26.98 0.97 52.84
CA LYS A 201 25.55 1.16 53.22
C LYS A 201 24.90 -0.13 53.70
N TYR A 202 25.17 -1.28 53.11
CA TYR A 202 24.64 -2.58 53.54
C TYR A 202 25.17 -2.99 54.88
N ILE A 203 26.51 -2.85 55.10
CA ILE A 203 27.18 -3.16 56.34
C ILE A 203 26.68 -2.28 57.49
N ILE A 204 26.48 -0.97 57.22
CA ILE A 204 25.91 -0.05 58.18
C ILE A 204 24.46 -0.42 58.52
N LYS A 205 23.62 -0.74 57.55
CA LYS A 205 22.26 -1.18 57.79
C LYS A 205 22.19 -2.50 58.62
N GLU A 206 22.97 -3.51 58.25
CA GLU A 206 23.05 -4.74 59.04
C GLU A 206 23.60 -4.51 60.48
N GLY A 207 24.61 -3.66 60.60
CA GLY A 207 25.18 -3.30 61.90
C GLY A 207 24.15 -2.57 62.79
N ILE A 208 23.36 -1.67 62.26
CA ILE A 208 22.31 -0.96 63.01
C ILE A 208 21.18 -1.95 63.42
N ILE A 209 20.75 -2.86 62.54
CA ILE A 209 19.73 -3.85 62.85
C ILE A 209 20.21 -4.81 63.93
N LEU A 210 21.46 -5.23 63.87
CA LEU A 210 22.05 -6.08 64.88
C LEU A 210 22.12 -5.38 66.26
N LEU A 211 22.49 -4.08 66.28
CA LEU A 211 22.48 -3.27 67.50
C LEU A 211 21.06 -3.05 68.08
N VAL A 212 20.05 -2.87 67.23
CA VAL A 212 18.65 -2.71 67.69
C VAL A 212 18.11 -4.06 68.24
N ASN A 213 18.41 -5.17 67.58
CA ASN A 213 17.98 -6.47 68.07
C ASN A 213 18.67 -6.83 69.39
N LEU A 214 19.97 -6.54 69.54
CA LEU A 214 20.72 -6.71 70.80
C LEU A 214 20.17 -5.77 71.90
N ALA A 215 19.78 -4.54 71.57
CA ALA A 215 19.15 -3.62 72.54
C ALA A 215 17.75 -4.12 72.95
N GLN A 216 16.95 -4.67 72.03
CA GLN A 216 15.64 -5.28 72.35
C GLN A 216 15.79 -6.51 73.23
N ASP A 217 16.71 -7.42 72.88
CA ASP A 217 16.99 -8.61 73.70
C ASP A 217 17.49 -8.26 75.11
N LEU A 218 18.27 -7.19 75.24
CA LEU A 218 18.70 -6.64 76.55
C LEU A 218 17.52 -6.00 77.32
N PHE A 219 16.66 -5.25 76.68
CA PHE A 219 15.49 -4.67 77.29
C PHE A 219 14.45 -5.70 77.73
N ASP A 220 14.22 -6.75 76.89
CA ASP A 220 13.33 -7.87 77.25
C ASP A 220 13.89 -8.67 78.45
N THR A 221 15.22 -8.88 78.47
CA THR A 221 15.92 -9.59 79.58
C THR A 221 15.89 -8.76 80.87
N ILE A 222 16.04 -7.44 80.78
CA ILE A 222 15.95 -6.54 81.96
C ILE A 222 14.49 -6.36 82.43
N GLY A 223 13.53 -6.38 81.47
CA GLY A 223 12.09 -6.34 81.78
C GLY A 223 11.60 -7.55 82.55
N GLU A 224 12.09 -8.77 82.20
CA GLU A 224 11.82 -9.99 82.95
C GLU A 224 12.42 -9.99 84.35
N PHE A 225 13.59 -9.31 84.54
CA PHE A 225 14.26 -9.24 85.86
C PHE A 225 13.67 -8.17 86.83
N VAL A 226 12.96 -7.16 86.30
CA VAL A 226 12.49 -6.01 87.12
C VAL A 226 10.96 -6.08 87.38
N GLY A 227 10.23 -7.04 86.81
CA GLY A 227 8.81 -7.26 87.09
C GLY A 227 7.89 -6.04 86.81
N ALA A 228 8.25 -5.19 85.90
CA ALA A 228 7.48 -3.98 85.53
C ALA A 228 6.50 -4.31 84.39
N GLU A 229 5.22 -4.18 84.64
CA GLU A 229 4.17 -4.19 83.62
C GLU A 229 4.48 -3.11 82.53
N ASN A 230 4.58 -3.55 81.32
CA ASN A 230 4.85 -2.74 80.14
C ASN A 230 3.77 -1.67 79.93
N LYS A 231 4.00 -0.43 80.27
CA LYS A 231 3.38 0.76 79.69
C LYS A 231 4.19 1.14 78.44
N LYS A 232 3.62 0.89 77.27
CA LYS A 232 4.12 1.37 76.01
C LYS A 232 4.01 2.92 75.96
N GLU A 233 5.09 3.60 76.17
CA GLU A 233 5.20 5.03 75.89
C GLU A 233 6.33 5.26 74.89
N GLY A 234 5.95 5.57 73.65
CA GLY A 234 6.69 6.20 72.60
C GLY A 234 7.93 5.44 72.03
N PRO A 235 8.21 5.59 70.74
CA PRO A 235 9.37 4.96 70.12
C PRO A 235 10.68 5.55 70.66
N THR A 236 11.62 4.69 71.00
CA THR A 236 12.99 5.06 71.44
C THR A 236 13.73 5.82 70.34
N LEU A 237 14.74 6.66 70.69
CA LEU A 237 15.59 7.35 69.73
C LEU A 237 16.24 6.39 68.72
N ALA A 238 16.54 5.13 69.13
CA ALA A 238 17.00 4.08 68.26
C ALA A 238 15.94 3.62 67.23
N GLU A 239 14.67 3.45 67.68
CA GLU A 239 13.57 3.15 66.76
C GLU A 239 13.26 4.28 65.81
N ILE A 240 13.40 5.53 66.26
CA ILE A 240 13.25 6.71 65.37
C ILE A 240 14.41 6.78 64.37
N ALA A 241 15.65 6.50 64.78
CA ALA A 241 16.80 6.49 63.88
C ALA A 241 16.74 5.32 62.89
N VAL A 242 16.29 4.10 63.35
CA VAL A 242 16.07 2.95 62.47
C VAL A 242 14.85 3.20 61.58
N SER A 243 13.78 3.78 62.09
CA SER A 243 12.60 4.12 61.28
C SER A 243 12.88 5.23 60.25
N SER A 244 13.74 6.20 60.55
CA SER A 244 14.12 7.21 59.58
C SER A 244 15.05 6.67 58.49
N LEU A 245 15.93 5.73 58.79
CA LEU A 245 16.75 4.99 57.83
C LEU A 245 15.98 3.95 57.07
N MET A 246 14.89 3.37 57.65
CA MET A 246 14.01 2.36 57.05
C MET A 246 12.68 2.95 56.52
N LEU A 247 12.42 4.23 56.69
CA LEU A 247 11.20 4.88 56.15
C LEU A 247 11.06 4.76 54.63
N GLU A 248 12.17 4.57 53.93
CA GLU A 248 12.15 4.22 52.49
C GLU A 248 11.66 2.81 52.25
N ASP A 249 11.94 1.84 53.17
CA ASP A 249 11.63 0.40 52.99
C ASP A 249 10.23 0.02 53.53
N LYS A 250 9.59 0.82 54.39
CA LYS A 250 8.20 0.63 54.90
C LYS A 250 7.12 1.14 53.93
N LYS A 251 7.44 1.55 52.72
CA LYS A 251 6.46 1.85 51.70
C LYS A 251 5.66 0.59 51.35
N LYS A 252 4.35 0.73 51.30
CA LYS A 252 3.45 -0.32 50.80
C LYS A 252 3.97 -0.75 49.38
N LEU A 253 4.33 -2.02 49.22
CA LEU A 253 4.85 -2.52 47.97
C LEU A 253 3.93 -2.16 46.81
N SER A 254 4.52 -1.80 45.69
CA SER A 254 3.79 -1.47 44.48
C SER A 254 2.98 -2.65 43.98
N ARG A 255 1.92 -2.36 43.24
CA ARG A 255 1.12 -3.40 42.57
C ARG A 255 1.97 -4.24 41.62
N ASN A 256 2.97 -3.64 40.98
CA ASN A 256 3.88 -4.32 40.06
C ASN A 256 4.73 -5.37 40.79
N THR A 257 5.28 -5.02 41.94
CA THR A 257 5.99 -5.98 42.80
C THR A 257 5.11 -7.11 43.26
N VAL A 258 3.88 -6.81 43.71
CA VAL A 258 2.94 -7.87 44.17
C VAL A 258 2.61 -8.84 43.03
N ASN A 259 2.35 -8.32 41.82
CA ASN A 259 2.04 -9.14 40.65
C ASN A 259 3.24 -9.96 40.17
N LYS A 260 4.46 -9.52 40.41
CA LYS A 260 5.70 -10.21 40.01
C LYS A 260 5.87 -11.59 40.62
N LYS A 261 5.22 -11.86 41.74
CA LYS A 261 5.17 -13.19 42.38
C LYS A 261 4.78 -14.30 41.43
N ASP A 262 3.76 -14.07 40.61
CA ASP A 262 3.18 -15.05 39.69
C ASP A 262 3.56 -14.78 38.24
N ALA A 263 4.42 -13.80 37.99
CA ALA A 263 4.88 -13.47 36.66
C ALA A 263 5.93 -14.45 36.11
N ILE A 264 5.96 -14.60 34.82
CA ILE A 264 7.04 -15.28 34.10
C ILE A 264 8.28 -14.39 34.13
N VAL A 265 9.44 -14.92 34.49
CA VAL A 265 10.69 -14.18 34.60
C VAL A 265 11.75 -14.69 33.63
N LEU A 266 12.62 -13.78 33.21
CA LEU A 266 13.76 -14.02 32.32
C LEU A 266 15.03 -13.48 32.99
N ASN A 267 16.16 -14.19 32.84
CA ASN A 267 17.45 -13.57 33.13
C ASN A 267 17.78 -12.57 32.01
N THR A 268 18.13 -11.36 32.41
CA THR A 268 18.39 -10.28 31.45
C THR A 268 19.70 -9.58 31.79
N GLN A 269 20.58 -9.44 30.81
CA GLN A 269 21.78 -8.59 30.91
C GLN A 269 21.52 -7.30 30.14
N LEU A 270 21.70 -6.17 30.80
CA LEU A 270 21.51 -4.83 30.23
C LEU A 270 22.89 -4.16 30.10
N ILE A 271 23.31 -3.87 28.90
CA ILE A 271 24.65 -3.32 28.62
C ILE A 271 24.55 -2.13 27.70
N VAL A 272 25.32 -1.10 28.02
CA VAL A 272 25.47 0.09 27.20
C VAL A 272 26.94 0.25 26.83
N LEU A 273 27.18 0.50 25.55
CA LEU A 273 28.52 0.77 25.01
C LEU A 273 28.57 2.16 24.40
N SER A 274 29.68 2.86 24.55
CA SER A 274 29.89 4.13 23.88
C SER A 274 31.22 4.16 23.17
N ASP A 275 31.22 4.62 21.93
CA ASP A 275 32.40 4.89 21.12
C ASP A 275 32.36 6.32 20.60
N ALA A 276 33.48 7.03 20.74
CA ALA A 276 33.64 8.41 20.30
C ALA A 276 35.13 8.72 20.14
N LYS A 277 35.47 9.87 19.57
CA LYS A 277 36.88 10.24 19.35
C LYS A 277 37.67 10.43 20.65
N ASP A 278 37.06 11.00 21.69
CA ASP A 278 37.70 11.22 22.96
C ASP A 278 36.98 10.53 24.14
N SER A 279 37.74 10.33 25.26
CA SER A 279 37.21 9.59 26.41
C SER A 279 36.12 10.33 27.16
N LYS A 280 36.13 11.69 27.19
CA LYS A 280 35.10 12.49 27.89
C LYS A 280 33.77 12.39 27.14
N ARG A 281 33.81 12.46 25.83
CA ARG A 281 32.59 12.29 25.00
C ARG A 281 32.03 10.89 25.15
N LYS A 282 32.86 9.84 25.12
CA LYS A 282 32.40 8.46 25.40
C LYS A 282 31.64 8.41 26.72
N GLU A 283 32.18 9.02 27.76
CA GLU A 283 31.63 9.02 29.11
C GLU A 283 30.32 9.85 29.18
N ASN A 284 30.30 11.04 28.60
CA ASN A 284 29.09 11.88 28.57
C ASN A 284 27.92 11.20 27.83
N ASN A 285 28.18 10.64 26.65
CA ASN A 285 27.16 9.96 25.84
C ASN A 285 26.60 8.74 26.59
N ILE A 286 27.43 7.95 27.24
CA ILE A 286 26.95 6.75 27.94
C ILE A 286 26.22 7.09 29.22
N ILE A 287 26.69 8.09 30.00
CA ILE A 287 26.02 8.52 31.23
C ILE A 287 24.61 9.07 30.91
N ALA A 288 24.45 9.87 29.86
CA ALA A 288 23.15 10.37 29.44
C ALA A 288 22.14 9.24 29.21
N VAL A 289 22.58 8.15 28.57
CA VAL A 289 21.74 6.96 28.35
C VAL A 289 21.50 6.20 29.66
N LEU A 290 22.51 6.02 30.51
CA LEU A 290 22.37 5.31 31.79
C LEU A 290 21.40 6.00 32.74
N GLU A 291 21.43 7.33 32.82
CA GLU A 291 20.52 8.14 33.62
C GLU A 291 19.05 8.05 33.17
N SER A 292 18.83 7.78 31.89
CA SER A 292 17.47 7.63 31.33
C SER A 292 16.66 6.50 31.98
N TYR A 293 17.33 5.49 32.52
CA TYR A 293 16.66 4.36 33.19
C TYR A 293 16.11 4.72 34.58
N LYS A 294 16.43 5.88 35.13
CA LYS A 294 15.80 6.37 36.36
C LYS A 294 14.30 6.62 36.19
N SER A 295 13.86 6.89 34.97
CA SER A 295 12.44 7.09 34.63
C SER A 295 11.54 5.90 34.92
N ILE A 296 12.12 4.69 34.99
CA ILE A 296 11.37 3.45 35.27
C ILE A 296 11.63 2.90 36.68
N SER A 297 12.20 3.69 37.58
CA SER A 297 12.40 3.29 39.00
C SER A 297 11.07 3.25 39.75
N GLU A 298 10.90 2.23 40.59
CA GLU A 298 9.74 2.08 41.49
C GLU A 298 10.17 1.46 42.84
N ASP A 299 9.84 0.21 43.13
CA ASP A 299 10.34 -0.50 44.31
C ASP A 299 11.79 -0.96 44.11
N ASN A 300 12.20 -1.11 42.88
CA ASN A 300 13.58 -1.34 42.46
C ASN A 300 14.05 -0.24 41.49
N GLU A 301 15.34 -0.11 41.33
CA GLU A 301 15.95 0.80 40.38
C GLU A 301 17.16 0.13 39.70
N LEU A 302 17.53 0.66 38.53
CA LEU A 302 18.72 0.19 37.79
C LEU A 302 19.90 1.09 38.10
N VAL A 303 20.94 0.52 38.70
CA VAL A 303 22.23 1.17 38.96
C VAL A 303 23.26 0.69 37.95
N TYR A 304 24.20 1.54 37.56
CA TYR A 304 25.18 1.20 36.54
C TYR A 304 26.55 0.92 37.13
N LYS A 305 27.26 -0.07 36.55
CA LYS A 305 28.61 -0.49 36.94
C LYS A 305 29.48 -0.67 35.69
N LYS A 306 30.71 -0.17 35.75
CA LYS A 306 31.65 -0.26 34.63
C LYS A 306 32.14 -1.67 34.42
N ILE A 307 32.13 -2.15 33.17
CA ILE A 307 32.69 -3.43 32.77
C ILE A 307 34.14 -3.23 32.38
N PRO A 308 35.09 -4.10 32.84
CA PRO A 308 36.52 -4.00 32.48
C PRO A 308 36.73 -4.03 30.96
N LYS A 309 37.63 -3.18 30.45
CA LYS A 309 37.95 -3.04 29.01
C LYS A 309 38.38 -4.35 28.35
N LYS A 310 39.05 -5.25 29.09
CA LYS A 310 39.57 -6.53 28.61
C LYS A 310 38.49 -7.53 28.20
N ASN A 311 37.25 -7.33 28.62
CA ASN A 311 36.16 -8.22 28.27
C ASN A 311 35.64 -7.87 26.85
N ASN A 312 35.86 -8.76 25.89
CA ASN A 312 35.35 -8.62 24.55
C ASN A 312 33.83 -8.77 24.56
N PHE A 313 33.19 -8.10 23.64
CA PHE A 313 31.73 -8.12 23.47
C PHE A 313 31.35 -8.51 22.03
N TYR A 314 30.61 -9.61 21.91
CA TYR A 314 29.98 -10.03 20.65
C TYR A 314 28.49 -10.21 20.88
N ILE A 315 27.66 -9.64 19.99
CA ILE A 315 26.20 -9.69 20.10
C ILE A 315 25.66 -11.14 20.06
N THR A 316 26.40 -12.04 19.46
CA THR A 316 26.08 -13.46 19.34
C THR A 316 26.52 -14.32 20.53
N ASP A 317 27.31 -13.78 21.48
CA ASP A 317 27.70 -14.51 22.66
C ASP A 317 26.45 -14.85 23.52
N PHE A 318 26.38 -16.08 24.06
CA PHE A 318 25.24 -16.50 24.89
C PHE A 318 25.12 -15.63 26.15
N LYS A 319 26.22 -15.41 26.85
CA LYS A 319 26.32 -14.48 27.97
C LYS A 319 27.43 -13.49 27.70
N ILE A 320 27.17 -12.26 28.07
CA ILE A 320 28.18 -11.21 27.95
C ILE A 320 29.10 -11.28 29.15
N ALA A 321 30.40 -11.50 28.88
CA ALA A 321 31.38 -11.72 29.92
C ALA A 321 31.54 -10.47 30.83
N GLY A 322 31.52 -10.69 32.14
CA GLY A 322 31.67 -9.65 33.17
C GLY A 322 30.37 -8.84 33.41
N ALA A 323 29.26 -9.23 32.81
CA ALA A 323 27.96 -8.67 33.10
C ALA A 323 27.13 -9.60 34.00
N GLU A 324 26.48 -9.01 34.99
CA GLU A 324 25.54 -9.70 35.87
C GLU A 324 24.18 -9.83 35.21
N GLU A 325 23.33 -10.72 35.76
CA GLU A 325 21.98 -10.96 35.25
C GLU A 325 20.95 -10.41 36.25
N ASN A 326 19.88 -9.81 35.74
CA ASN A 326 18.71 -9.42 36.52
C ASN A 326 17.54 -10.35 36.16
N LYS A 327 16.69 -10.74 37.12
CA LYS A 327 15.45 -11.47 36.84
C LYS A 327 14.33 -10.48 36.63
N LEU A 328 14.07 -10.13 35.36
CA LEU A 328 12.94 -9.28 34.99
C LEU A 328 11.69 -10.14 34.71
N SER A 329 10.55 -9.65 35.12
CA SER A 329 9.28 -10.21 34.64
C SER A 329 9.07 -9.86 33.16
N THR A 330 8.25 -10.65 32.47
CA THR A 330 7.89 -10.39 31.06
C THR A 330 7.24 -9.03 30.90
N GLU A 331 6.54 -8.55 31.91
CA GLU A 331 5.92 -7.22 31.93
C GLU A 331 6.99 -6.11 32.09
N GLU A 332 8.03 -6.32 32.91
CA GLU A 332 9.16 -5.36 33.00
C GLU A 332 9.98 -5.33 31.72
N CYS A 333 10.10 -6.45 31.00
CA CYS A 333 10.77 -6.48 29.71
C CYS A 333 10.08 -5.58 28.66
N GLN A 334 8.83 -5.20 28.85
CA GLN A 334 8.15 -4.22 27.99
C GLN A 334 8.85 -2.86 27.96
N ASN A 335 9.47 -2.44 29.07
CA ASN A 335 10.23 -1.19 29.14
C ASN A 335 11.49 -1.23 28.24
N LEU A 336 11.99 -2.42 27.93
CA LEU A 336 13.19 -2.65 27.15
C LEU A 336 12.89 -2.97 25.69
N LEU A 337 11.75 -3.62 25.44
CA LEU A 337 11.27 -4.01 24.12
C LEU A 337 10.34 -2.93 23.56
N GLN A 338 10.93 -1.83 23.11
CA GLN A 338 10.22 -0.66 22.59
C GLN A 338 10.73 -0.26 21.22
N LEU A 339 9.82 0.12 20.34
CA LEU A 339 10.11 0.84 19.11
C LEU A 339 9.51 2.26 19.19
N PRO A 340 10.12 3.25 18.52
CA PRO A 340 9.63 4.61 18.55
C PRO A 340 8.27 4.71 17.85
N GLY A 341 7.29 5.33 18.53
CA GLY A 341 5.99 5.66 17.97
C GLY A 341 6.01 7.03 17.26
N ARG A 342 4.83 7.49 16.83
CA ARG A 342 4.64 8.70 16.02
C ARG A 342 5.38 9.94 16.57
N GLU A 343 5.24 10.22 17.85
CA GLU A 343 5.82 11.41 18.47
C GLU A 343 7.36 11.40 18.39
N LEU A 344 7.97 10.27 18.75
CA LEU A 344 9.44 10.10 18.69
C LEU A 344 9.97 10.12 17.25
N LEU A 345 9.24 9.55 16.30
CA LEU A 345 9.60 9.57 14.88
C LEU A 345 9.48 10.95 14.25
N GLN A 346 8.57 11.80 14.76
CA GLN A 346 8.46 13.21 14.34
C GLN A 346 9.57 14.07 14.97
N GLN A 347 9.91 13.82 16.23
CA GLN A 347 10.97 14.52 16.96
C GLN A 347 12.36 14.17 16.41
N HIS A 348 12.63 12.90 16.15
CA HIS A 348 13.93 12.40 15.72
C HIS A 348 13.91 11.93 14.27
N LYS A 349 14.00 12.86 13.33
CA LYS A 349 13.96 12.59 11.86
C LYS A 349 15.09 11.70 11.34
N VAL A 350 16.11 11.44 12.14
CA VAL A 350 17.25 10.55 11.84
C VAL A 350 16.87 9.07 11.96
N ILE A 351 15.73 8.75 12.54
CA ILE A 351 15.22 7.38 12.63
C ILE A 351 14.55 7.02 11.31
N GLU A 352 15.06 5.98 10.68
CA GLU A 352 14.41 5.41 9.50
C GLU A 352 13.05 4.84 9.90
N LYS A 353 12.02 5.25 9.17
CA LYS A 353 10.64 4.85 9.42
C LYS A 353 9.96 4.42 8.13
N ILE A 354 8.97 3.58 8.28
CA ILE A 354 8.05 3.26 7.20
C ILE A 354 6.91 4.26 7.29
N ASP A 355 6.76 5.00 6.21
CA ASP A 355 5.72 6.02 6.10
C ASP A 355 4.40 5.46 5.56
N THR A 356 4.39 4.19 5.12
CA THR A 356 3.26 3.57 4.41
C THR A 356 3.00 2.15 4.88
N LEU A 357 1.71 1.74 4.85
CA LEU A 357 1.29 0.38 5.18
C LEU A 357 1.79 -0.64 4.14
N GLU A 358 2.33 -1.76 4.59
CA GLU A 358 2.69 -2.89 3.75
C GLU A 358 1.59 -3.96 3.76
N THR A 359 1.16 -4.40 2.58
CA THR A 359 0.18 -5.49 2.40
C THR A 359 0.72 -6.57 1.47
N GLU A 360 0.40 -7.82 1.74
CA GLU A 360 0.80 -8.94 0.89
C GLU A 360 0.00 -8.95 -0.42
N VAL A 361 0.69 -9.20 -1.55
CA VAL A 361 0.02 -9.37 -2.84
C VAL A 361 -0.65 -10.75 -2.91
N PRO A 362 -1.94 -10.85 -3.25
CA PRO A 362 -2.59 -12.13 -3.50
C PRO A 362 -1.87 -12.93 -4.59
N LYS A 363 -1.89 -14.24 -4.48
CA LYS A 363 -1.21 -15.12 -5.46
C LYS A 363 -1.65 -14.87 -6.90
N GLU A 364 -2.92 -14.57 -7.09
CA GLU A 364 -3.57 -14.30 -8.38
C GLU A 364 -3.10 -13.01 -9.05
N LEU A 365 -2.46 -12.12 -8.30
CA LEU A 365 -1.91 -10.87 -8.80
C LEU A 365 -0.36 -10.86 -8.85
N ARG A 366 0.29 -11.98 -8.51
CA ARG A 366 1.77 -12.11 -8.58
C ARG A 366 2.29 -12.45 -9.95
N GLU A 367 1.42 -12.91 -10.84
CA GLU A 367 1.71 -13.27 -12.22
C GLU A 367 0.69 -12.64 -13.15
N GLY A 368 1.12 -12.22 -14.33
CA GLY A 368 0.25 -11.59 -15.31
C GLY A 368 1.01 -10.94 -16.45
N SER A 369 0.28 -10.30 -17.36
CA SER A 369 0.86 -9.57 -18.48
C SER A 369 1.15 -8.11 -18.14
N ASN A 370 0.22 -7.43 -17.45
CA ASN A 370 0.30 -6.00 -17.16
C ASN A 370 0.88 -5.76 -15.77
N LEU A 371 2.19 -5.51 -15.71
CA LEU A 371 2.91 -5.21 -14.48
C LEU A 371 2.51 -3.81 -13.95
N ILE A 372 1.95 -3.76 -12.75
CA ILE A 372 1.64 -2.52 -12.02
C ILE A 372 2.88 -1.98 -11.32
N GLY A 373 3.67 -2.87 -10.71
CA GLY A 373 4.89 -2.51 -10.02
C GLY A 373 5.39 -3.59 -9.08
N ILE A 374 6.35 -3.20 -8.25
CA ILE A 374 6.95 -4.07 -7.24
C ILE A 374 6.44 -3.64 -5.87
N ASN A 375 5.73 -4.53 -5.21
CA ASN A 375 5.30 -4.40 -3.83
C ASN A 375 6.40 -4.90 -2.88
N GLU A 376 6.57 -4.24 -1.75
CA GLU A 376 7.43 -4.70 -0.66
C GLU A 376 6.54 -5.15 0.51
N TYR A 377 6.73 -6.38 0.96
CA TYR A 377 6.02 -6.95 2.09
C TYR A 377 6.97 -7.71 2.99
N LYS A 378 7.17 -7.24 4.21
CA LYS A 378 8.08 -7.82 5.21
C LYS A 378 9.49 -8.06 4.65
N GLY A 379 10.02 -7.09 3.91
CA GLY A 379 11.34 -7.18 3.28
C GLY A 379 11.42 -8.10 2.05
N SER A 380 10.29 -8.66 1.60
CA SER A 380 10.20 -9.47 0.39
C SER A 380 9.60 -8.65 -0.76
N LYS A 381 10.25 -8.68 -1.91
CA LYS A 381 9.77 -8.01 -3.12
C LYS A 381 8.84 -8.92 -3.91
N GLN A 382 7.65 -8.42 -4.21
CA GLN A 382 6.61 -9.15 -4.94
C GLN A 382 6.18 -8.33 -6.15
N ASN A 383 6.27 -8.91 -7.35
CA ASN A 383 5.68 -8.30 -8.53
C ASN A 383 4.15 -8.29 -8.39
N THR A 384 3.54 -7.20 -8.86
CA THR A 384 2.09 -7.02 -8.81
C THR A 384 1.59 -6.73 -10.22
N TYR A 385 0.60 -7.50 -10.66
CA TYR A 385 0.02 -7.41 -12.00
C TYR A 385 -1.47 -7.09 -11.94
N LEU A 386 -2.03 -6.60 -13.04
CA LEU A 386 -3.48 -6.67 -13.26
C LEU A 386 -3.91 -8.13 -13.43
N THR A 387 -5.13 -8.45 -13.02
CA THR A 387 -5.66 -9.81 -13.15
C THR A 387 -5.73 -10.27 -14.60
N THR A 388 -5.39 -11.53 -14.82
CA THR A 388 -5.54 -12.23 -16.12
C THR A 388 -6.77 -13.13 -16.15
N ASP A 389 -7.57 -13.13 -15.10
CA ASP A 389 -8.81 -13.89 -15.04
C ASP A 389 -9.75 -13.52 -16.19
N LYS A 390 -10.39 -14.52 -16.79
CA LYS A 390 -11.20 -14.37 -18.01
C LYS A 390 -12.36 -13.40 -17.87
N ASP A 391 -12.96 -13.31 -16.68
CA ASP A 391 -14.10 -12.44 -16.41
C ASP A 391 -13.70 -11.03 -15.97
N TYR A 392 -12.50 -10.86 -15.40
CA TYR A 392 -12.05 -9.61 -14.80
C TYR A 392 -10.96 -8.86 -15.58
N LYS A 393 -10.23 -9.52 -16.49
CA LYS A 393 -9.08 -8.93 -17.23
C LYS A 393 -9.42 -7.69 -18.07
N ASN A 394 -10.68 -7.57 -18.50
CA ASN A 394 -11.15 -6.48 -19.37
C ASN A 394 -11.87 -5.35 -18.60
N LEU A 395 -11.81 -5.35 -17.26
CA LEU A 395 -12.36 -4.25 -16.47
C LEU A 395 -11.51 -2.99 -16.64
N ALA A 396 -12.15 -1.83 -16.50
CA ALA A 396 -11.47 -0.55 -16.66
C ALA A 396 -10.43 -0.30 -15.55
N VAL A 397 -9.42 0.49 -15.87
CA VAL A 397 -8.39 0.96 -14.94
C VAL A 397 -8.33 2.47 -14.99
N THR A 398 -8.37 3.11 -13.85
CA THR A 398 -8.24 4.57 -13.72
C THR A 398 -6.91 4.91 -13.06
N ILE A 399 -6.08 5.64 -13.77
CA ILE A 399 -4.77 6.13 -13.32
C ILE A 399 -4.94 7.58 -12.85
N VAL A 400 -4.59 7.83 -11.60
CA VAL A 400 -4.81 9.14 -10.96
C VAL A 400 -3.50 9.71 -10.47
N GLY A 401 -3.24 10.96 -10.77
CA GLY A 401 -2.05 11.64 -10.28
C GLY A 401 -1.83 13.01 -10.92
N PRO A 402 -1.03 13.86 -10.30
CA PRO A 402 -0.75 15.22 -10.81
C PRO A 402 0.09 15.18 -12.09
N THR A 403 0.24 16.32 -12.70
CA THR A 403 1.16 16.52 -13.85
C THR A 403 2.59 16.13 -13.44
N ARG A 404 3.32 15.47 -14.34
CA ARG A 404 4.70 15.00 -14.12
C ARG A 404 4.88 13.92 -13.03
N SER A 405 3.80 13.26 -12.63
CA SER A 405 3.87 12.12 -11.70
C SER A 405 4.36 10.82 -12.33
N GLY A 406 4.43 10.74 -13.66
CA GLY A 406 4.80 9.53 -14.41
C GLY A 406 3.61 8.77 -15.01
N LYS A 407 2.40 9.33 -15.03
CA LYS A 407 1.20 8.70 -15.64
C LYS A 407 1.46 8.23 -17.07
N THR A 408 1.96 9.10 -17.94
CA THR A 408 2.22 8.81 -19.35
C THR A 408 3.21 7.66 -19.54
N SER A 409 4.33 7.66 -18.79
CA SER A 409 5.31 6.57 -18.83
C SER A 409 4.72 5.26 -18.34
N PHE A 410 3.87 5.30 -17.31
CA PHE A 410 3.19 4.13 -16.80
C PHE A 410 2.14 3.59 -17.81
N MET A 411 1.39 4.47 -18.48
CA MET A 411 0.50 4.09 -19.58
C MET A 411 1.28 3.44 -20.73
N GLY A 412 2.46 3.94 -21.06
CA GLY A 412 3.37 3.34 -22.04
C GLY A 412 3.78 1.91 -21.67
N ASN A 413 4.10 1.67 -20.40
CA ASN A 413 4.41 0.32 -19.92
C ASN A 413 3.21 -0.62 -20.05
N ILE A 414 2.00 -0.18 -19.70
CA ILE A 414 0.77 -0.98 -19.86
C ILE A 414 0.52 -1.25 -21.35
N ALA A 415 0.70 -0.26 -22.21
CA ALA A 415 0.52 -0.42 -23.65
C ALA A 415 1.47 -1.46 -24.24
N ARG A 416 2.76 -1.40 -23.91
CA ARG A 416 3.74 -2.40 -24.31
C ARG A 416 3.39 -3.79 -23.81
N ASN A 417 3.08 -3.92 -22.53
CA ASN A 417 2.69 -5.20 -21.93
C ASN A 417 1.44 -5.79 -22.59
N SER A 418 0.46 -4.95 -22.97
CA SER A 418 -0.74 -5.37 -23.68
C SER A 418 -0.41 -5.91 -25.09
N ILE A 419 0.49 -5.26 -25.83
CA ILE A 419 0.97 -5.76 -27.13
C ILE A 419 1.71 -7.09 -26.98
N ASP A 420 2.56 -7.20 -25.97
CA ASP A 420 3.31 -8.46 -25.72
C ASP A 420 2.35 -9.60 -25.28
N ALA A 421 1.22 -9.27 -24.66
CA ALA A 421 0.15 -10.20 -24.34
C ALA A 421 -0.75 -10.58 -25.54
N GLY A 422 -0.48 -10.05 -26.72
CA GLY A 422 -1.26 -10.32 -27.92
C GLY A 422 -2.52 -9.49 -28.07
N GLU A 423 -2.71 -8.43 -27.28
CA GLU A 423 -3.85 -7.52 -27.35
C GLU A 423 -3.73 -6.56 -28.54
N CYS A 424 -4.83 -5.91 -28.91
CA CYS A 424 -4.84 -4.70 -29.72
C CYS A 424 -4.94 -3.50 -28.79
N ILE A 425 -4.19 -2.44 -29.04
CA ILE A 425 -4.36 -1.20 -28.30
C ILE A 425 -4.83 -0.07 -29.23
N ILE A 426 -5.66 0.82 -28.71
CA ILE A 426 -6.10 2.03 -29.40
C ILE A 426 -5.80 3.21 -28.49
N VAL A 427 -5.03 4.16 -28.98
CA VAL A 427 -4.68 5.38 -28.24
C VAL A 427 -5.44 6.54 -28.87
N LEU A 428 -6.38 7.12 -28.13
CA LEU A 428 -7.06 8.37 -28.51
C LEU A 428 -6.26 9.54 -27.93
N ASP A 429 -5.47 10.16 -28.76
CA ASP A 429 -4.54 11.21 -28.32
C ASP A 429 -4.95 12.58 -28.88
N TYR A 430 -5.34 13.45 -27.96
CA TYR A 430 -5.88 14.78 -28.25
C TYR A 430 -5.21 15.87 -27.40
N ILE A 431 -4.11 15.54 -26.74
CA ILE A 431 -3.41 16.46 -25.85
C ILE A 431 -2.13 16.92 -26.53
N GLU A 432 -1.89 18.23 -26.46
CA GLU A 432 -0.67 18.85 -26.98
C GLU A 432 -0.41 18.44 -28.46
N ASN A 433 0.78 17.94 -28.76
CA ASN A 433 1.17 17.44 -30.08
C ASN A 433 1.07 15.90 -30.17
N CYS A 434 0.13 15.29 -29.47
CA CYS A 434 -0.01 13.83 -29.35
C CYS A 434 1.21 13.16 -28.70
N SER A 435 1.69 13.75 -27.60
CA SER A 435 2.88 13.28 -26.89
C SER A 435 2.72 11.87 -26.30
N LEU A 436 1.52 11.50 -25.86
CA LEU A 436 1.23 10.15 -25.36
C LEU A 436 1.46 9.10 -26.46
N SER A 437 0.97 9.36 -27.68
CA SER A 437 1.16 8.48 -28.83
C SER A 437 2.63 8.31 -29.19
N GLU A 438 3.41 9.41 -29.21
CA GLU A 438 4.82 9.38 -29.51
C GLU A 438 5.64 8.62 -28.45
N ASP A 439 5.29 8.75 -27.19
CA ASP A 439 5.97 8.04 -26.10
C ASP A 439 5.63 6.55 -26.10
N ILE A 440 4.37 6.18 -26.33
CA ILE A 440 3.98 4.78 -26.46
C ILE A 440 4.61 4.14 -27.71
N LYS A 441 4.61 4.84 -28.82
CA LYS A 441 5.17 4.37 -30.09
C LYS A 441 6.64 3.96 -29.96
N LYS A 442 7.45 4.70 -29.21
CA LYS A 442 8.86 4.34 -28.93
C LYS A 442 9.02 2.97 -28.29
N CYS A 443 8.00 2.51 -27.57
CA CYS A 443 8.01 1.24 -26.87
C CYS A 443 7.44 0.08 -27.70
N ILE A 444 6.82 0.34 -28.87
CA ILE A 444 6.14 -0.65 -29.71
C ILE A 444 6.99 -0.95 -30.95
N PRO A 445 7.11 -2.22 -31.40
CA PRO A 445 7.75 -2.56 -32.67
C PRO A 445 7.07 -1.87 -33.84
N GLU A 446 7.85 -1.35 -34.79
CA GLU A 446 7.33 -0.56 -35.94
C GLU A 446 6.33 -1.32 -36.81
N ASP A 447 6.51 -2.64 -36.98
CA ASP A 447 5.62 -3.52 -37.72
C ASP A 447 4.23 -3.70 -37.07
N LYS A 448 4.09 -3.28 -35.81
CA LYS A 448 2.84 -3.31 -35.05
C LYS A 448 2.20 -1.95 -34.86
N VAL A 449 2.63 -0.94 -35.59
CA VAL A 449 2.13 0.43 -35.46
C VAL A 449 1.23 0.78 -36.64
N LEU A 450 -0.01 1.20 -36.33
CA LEU A 450 -0.94 1.82 -37.28
C LEU A 450 -1.26 3.23 -36.81
N GLU A 451 -0.97 4.24 -37.67
CA GLU A 451 -1.30 5.64 -37.35
C GLU A 451 -2.46 6.16 -38.19
N ILE A 452 -3.43 6.77 -37.54
CA ILE A 452 -4.53 7.51 -38.14
C ILE A 452 -4.34 8.98 -37.78
N ASN A 453 -3.68 9.72 -38.68
CA ASN A 453 -3.33 11.12 -38.45
C ASN A 453 -4.43 12.04 -38.99
N LEU A 454 -5.29 12.56 -38.10
CA LEU A 454 -6.42 13.40 -38.47
C LEU A 454 -6.05 14.86 -38.76
N TYR A 455 -4.81 15.24 -38.50
CA TYR A 455 -4.26 16.57 -38.85
C TYR A 455 -3.56 16.62 -40.21
N ASP A 456 -3.37 15.48 -40.85
CA ASP A 456 -2.85 15.40 -42.20
C ASP A 456 -4.02 15.43 -43.22
N HIS A 457 -4.27 16.58 -43.83
CA HIS A 457 -5.37 16.79 -44.76
C HIS A 457 -5.34 15.84 -45.98
N THR A 458 -4.18 15.26 -46.30
CA THR A 458 -4.02 14.31 -47.41
C THR A 458 -4.45 12.91 -47.09
N LYS A 459 -4.47 12.55 -45.77
CA LYS A 459 -4.77 11.20 -45.28
C LYS A 459 -6.04 11.15 -44.40
N LEU A 460 -6.86 12.19 -44.44
CA LEU A 460 -8.09 12.23 -43.64
C LEU A 460 -9.01 11.03 -43.95
N GLN A 461 -9.65 10.53 -42.92
CA GLN A 461 -10.73 9.56 -43.01
C GLN A 461 -12.07 10.29 -43.22
N GLY A 462 -12.97 9.74 -44.04
CA GLY A 462 -14.35 10.24 -44.12
C GLY A 462 -15.14 9.92 -42.85
N LEU A 463 -16.06 10.82 -42.46
CA LEU A 463 -16.97 10.52 -41.36
C LEU A 463 -18.01 9.51 -41.77
N GLY A 464 -17.97 8.31 -41.20
CA GLY A 464 -18.91 7.22 -41.50
C GLY A 464 -18.64 5.95 -40.64
N TYR A 465 -19.58 5.04 -40.69
CA TYR A 465 -19.59 3.79 -39.93
C TYR A 465 -19.59 2.57 -40.89
N ASN A 466 -18.71 2.57 -41.87
CA ASN A 466 -18.70 1.61 -42.97
C ASN A 466 -18.36 0.18 -42.54
N GLU A 467 -17.69 0.02 -41.37
CA GLU A 467 -17.27 -1.26 -40.84
C GLU A 467 -18.43 -2.18 -40.48
N VAL A 468 -19.62 -1.67 -40.32
CA VAL A 468 -20.83 -2.45 -40.01
C VAL A 468 -21.79 -2.58 -41.18
N ILE A 469 -21.39 -2.12 -42.35
CA ILE A 469 -22.21 -2.34 -43.57
C ILE A 469 -22.33 -3.84 -43.76
N ALA A 470 -23.57 -4.32 -43.84
CA ALA A 470 -23.81 -5.72 -44.11
C ALA A 470 -23.45 -6.04 -45.57
N VAL A 471 -22.39 -6.76 -45.78
CA VAL A 471 -22.04 -7.37 -47.08
C VAL A 471 -22.92 -8.62 -47.24
N SER A 472 -24.24 -8.39 -47.45
CA SER A 472 -25.23 -9.45 -47.54
C SER A 472 -26.45 -8.93 -48.26
N ASP A 473 -27.04 -9.73 -49.15
CA ASP A 473 -28.29 -9.46 -49.81
C ASP A 473 -29.53 -9.71 -48.90
N ASN A 474 -29.27 -10.07 -47.64
CA ASN A 474 -30.34 -10.28 -46.65
C ASN A 474 -30.95 -8.97 -46.18
N THR A 475 -32.20 -8.75 -46.50
CA THR A 475 -33.02 -7.57 -46.20
C THR A 475 -32.96 -7.20 -44.70
N PHE A 476 -33.07 -8.19 -43.80
CA PHE A 476 -33.04 -7.97 -42.36
C PHE A 476 -31.69 -7.45 -41.90
N LEU A 477 -30.57 -8.08 -42.36
CA LEU A 477 -29.22 -7.69 -41.97
C LEU A 477 -28.85 -6.30 -42.48
N GLN A 478 -29.30 -5.92 -43.69
CA GLN A 478 -29.12 -4.57 -44.24
C GLN A 478 -29.88 -3.54 -43.38
N TYR A 479 -31.12 -3.82 -43.04
CA TYR A 479 -31.93 -2.93 -42.20
C TYR A 479 -31.38 -2.80 -40.79
N GLU A 480 -30.98 -3.92 -40.17
CA GLU A 480 -30.35 -3.93 -38.86
C GLU A 480 -29.04 -3.10 -38.84
N SER A 481 -28.22 -3.24 -39.89
CA SER A 481 -27.00 -2.46 -40.05
C SER A 481 -27.30 -0.96 -40.14
N ALA A 482 -28.26 -0.57 -40.98
CA ALA A 482 -28.65 0.83 -41.10
C ALA A 482 -29.20 1.40 -39.78
N LYS A 483 -29.98 0.63 -39.02
CA LYS A 483 -30.43 0.98 -37.67
C LYS A 483 -29.28 1.21 -36.69
N LYS A 484 -28.26 0.35 -36.70
CA LYS A 484 -27.09 0.49 -35.87
C LYS A 484 -26.29 1.75 -36.20
N GLN A 485 -26.03 2.01 -37.49
CA GLN A 485 -25.37 3.24 -37.95
C GLN A 485 -26.16 4.48 -37.56
N THR A 486 -27.49 4.44 -37.73
CA THR A 486 -28.44 5.53 -37.32
C THR A 486 -28.32 5.83 -35.83
N SER A 487 -28.37 4.82 -34.98
CA SER A 487 -28.21 4.96 -33.52
C SER A 487 -26.88 5.62 -33.13
N GLN A 488 -25.79 5.23 -33.79
CA GLN A 488 -24.49 5.84 -33.52
C GLN A 488 -24.41 7.29 -34.00
N LEU A 489 -25.01 7.60 -35.16
CA LEU A 489 -25.07 8.98 -35.64
C LEU A 489 -25.93 9.85 -34.71
N ILE A 490 -27.08 9.38 -34.23
CA ILE A 490 -27.91 10.10 -33.25
C ILE A 490 -27.07 10.38 -31.99
N THR A 491 -26.35 9.39 -31.47
CA THR A 491 -25.47 9.54 -30.31
C THR A 491 -24.41 10.63 -30.57
N LEU A 492 -23.78 10.61 -31.73
CA LEU A 492 -22.78 11.62 -32.12
C LEU A 492 -23.40 13.01 -32.19
N VAL A 493 -24.47 13.17 -32.93
CA VAL A 493 -25.11 14.50 -33.14
C VAL A 493 -25.70 15.03 -31.82
N ASN A 494 -26.22 14.16 -30.96
CA ASN A 494 -26.67 14.55 -29.62
C ASN A 494 -25.52 14.97 -28.69
N SER A 495 -24.32 14.41 -28.86
CA SER A 495 -23.14 14.85 -28.12
C SER A 495 -22.72 16.28 -28.47
N ILE A 496 -23.12 16.78 -29.62
CA ILE A 496 -22.92 18.17 -30.03
C ILE A 496 -23.97 19.07 -29.38
N ASN A 497 -23.75 19.40 -28.12
CA ASN A 497 -24.71 20.15 -27.33
C ASN A 497 -24.59 21.66 -27.58
N VAL A 498 -25.58 22.28 -28.21
CA VAL A 498 -25.57 23.71 -28.57
C VAL A 498 -26.07 24.61 -27.44
N SER A 499 -26.90 24.08 -26.52
CA SER A 499 -27.54 24.89 -25.48
C SER A 499 -27.99 24.11 -24.26
N ASN A 500 -27.23 23.08 -23.89
CA ASN A 500 -27.59 22.11 -22.84
C ASN A 500 -28.98 21.45 -23.04
N SER A 501 -29.47 21.39 -24.29
CA SER A 501 -30.73 20.76 -24.62
C SER A 501 -30.51 19.46 -25.40
N ASP A 502 -31.10 18.38 -24.93
CA ASP A 502 -31.19 17.12 -25.66
C ASP A 502 -32.01 17.27 -26.93
N PHE A 503 -31.95 16.29 -27.82
CA PHE A 503 -32.84 16.21 -28.96
C PHE A 503 -34.29 16.22 -28.51
N THR A 504 -35.10 17.02 -29.22
CA THR A 504 -36.55 16.86 -29.12
C THR A 504 -36.96 15.59 -29.89
N PRO A 505 -38.05 14.92 -29.49
CA PRO A 505 -38.55 13.75 -30.23
C PRO A 505 -38.77 14.02 -31.72
N LYS A 506 -39.11 15.27 -32.09
CA LYS A 506 -39.27 15.69 -33.48
C LYS A 506 -37.95 15.71 -34.25
N MET A 507 -36.87 16.21 -33.62
CA MET A 507 -35.51 16.21 -34.23
C MET A 507 -35.02 14.80 -34.44
N GLU A 508 -35.17 13.93 -33.41
CA GLU A 508 -34.78 12.54 -33.49
C GLU A 508 -35.48 11.78 -34.59
N ARG A 509 -36.79 12.03 -34.74
CA ARG A 509 -37.62 11.43 -35.81
C ARG A 509 -37.07 11.75 -37.20
N TYR A 510 -36.81 13.01 -37.50
CA TYR A 510 -36.31 13.39 -38.83
C TYR A 510 -34.88 12.94 -39.08
N LEU A 511 -33.99 13.01 -38.05
CA LEU A 511 -32.63 12.52 -38.19
C LEU A 511 -32.64 10.99 -38.41
N THR A 512 -33.47 10.25 -37.69
CA THR A 512 -33.62 8.80 -37.85
C THR A 512 -34.08 8.48 -39.28
N ALA A 513 -35.10 9.15 -39.79
CA ALA A 513 -35.62 8.92 -41.11
C ALA A 513 -34.60 9.19 -42.21
N ALA A 514 -33.90 10.32 -42.14
CA ALA A 514 -32.86 10.67 -43.11
C ALA A 514 -31.67 9.69 -43.05
N SER A 515 -31.26 9.27 -41.83
CA SER A 515 -30.19 8.34 -41.64
C SER A 515 -30.47 6.96 -42.21
N LEU A 516 -31.66 6.43 -41.95
CA LEU A 516 -32.07 5.11 -42.47
C LEU A 516 -32.12 5.09 -44.00
N VAL A 517 -32.71 6.12 -44.62
CA VAL A 517 -32.74 6.22 -46.09
C VAL A 517 -31.34 6.37 -46.68
N ALA A 518 -30.46 7.18 -46.03
CA ALA A 518 -29.10 7.31 -46.49
C ALA A 518 -28.32 5.99 -46.40
N PHE A 519 -28.35 5.34 -45.22
CA PHE A 519 -27.54 4.13 -44.96
C PHE A 519 -28.03 2.89 -45.70
N ILE A 520 -29.35 2.75 -45.95
CA ILE A 520 -29.89 1.70 -46.82
C ILE A 520 -29.39 1.88 -48.25
N ASN A 521 -29.21 3.12 -48.71
CA ASN A 521 -28.63 3.43 -50.00
C ASN A 521 -27.09 3.44 -50.00
N ASN A 522 -26.43 2.89 -48.97
CA ASN A 522 -24.98 2.91 -48.77
C ASN A 522 -24.36 4.32 -48.78
N GLY A 523 -25.15 5.32 -48.40
CA GLY A 523 -24.70 6.70 -48.27
C GLY A 523 -23.83 6.95 -47.02
N ALA A 524 -23.12 8.05 -47.01
CA ALA A 524 -22.32 8.53 -45.89
C ALA A 524 -23.09 9.50 -44.98
N ILE A 525 -22.50 9.89 -43.84
CA ILE A 525 -23.09 10.87 -42.92
C ILE A 525 -23.41 12.22 -43.64
N LYS A 526 -22.58 12.63 -44.61
CA LYS A 526 -22.83 13.83 -45.42
C LYS A 526 -24.19 13.77 -46.14
N ASP A 527 -24.59 12.56 -46.61
CA ASP A 527 -25.79 12.36 -47.37
C ASP A 527 -27.03 12.47 -46.48
N VAL A 528 -26.93 12.04 -45.22
CA VAL A 528 -27.99 12.24 -44.22
C VAL A 528 -28.38 13.71 -44.10
N PHE A 529 -27.35 14.56 -43.93
CA PHE A 529 -27.62 16.00 -43.80
C PHE A 529 -28.07 16.66 -45.11
N LYS A 530 -27.64 16.13 -46.24
CA LYS A 530 -28.08 16.58 -47.54
C LYS A 530 -29.56 16.19 -47.79
N ILE A 531 -29.99 14.99 -47.36
CA ILE A 531 -31.37 14.56 -47.39
C ILE A 531 -32.27 15.49 -46.55
N LEU A 532 -31.81 15.91 -45.38
CA LEU A 532 -32.56 16.82 -44.53
C LEU A 532 -32.74 18.21 -45.16
N GLN A 533 -31.73 18.75 -45.81
CA GLN A 533 -31.72 20.13 -46.29
C GLN A 533 -32.22 20.33 -47.72
N ASN A 534 -32.03 19.35 -48.62
CA ASN A 534 -32.26 19.46 -50.03
C ASN A 534 -33.41 18.52 -50.50
N HIS A 535 -34.55 19.11 -50.82
CA HIS A 535 -35.73 18.36 -51.24
C HIS A 535 -35.50 17.55 -52.55
N LYS A 536 -34.67 18.05 -53.51
CA LYS A 536 -34.39 17.31 -54.73
C LYS A 536 -33.57 16.05 -54.45
N PHE A 537 -32.50 16.19 -53.68
CA PHE A 537 -31.67 15.07 -53.27
C PHE A 537 -32.44 14.06 -52.39
N ARG A 538 -33.30 14.57 -51.51
CA ARG A 538 -34.19 13.76 -50.70
C ARG A 538 -35.11 12.89 -51.59
N LYS A 539 -35.68 13.49 -52.61
CA LYS A 539 -36.56 12.79 -53.57
C LYS A 539 -35.80 11.72 -54.35
N GLU A 540 -34.59 12.02 -54.80
CA GLU A 540 -33.68 11.05 -55.45
C GLU A 540 -33.40 9.86 -54.54
N CYS A 541 -32.98 10.10 -53.30
CA CYS A 541 -32.67 9.04 -52.32
C CYS A 541 -33.89 8.20 -51.95
N ILE A 542 -35.10 8.78 -51.86
CA ILE A 542 -36.33 8.03 -51.65
C ILE A 542 -36.63 7.13 -52.86
N TYR A 543 -36.42 7.62 -54.07
CA TYR A 543 -36.67 6.86 -55.29
C TYR A 543 -35.67 5.68 -55.48
N THR A 544 -34.46 5.79 -54.96
CA THR A 544 -33.41 4.75 -55.02
C THR A 544 -33.50 3.71 -53.91
N ILE A 545 -34.51 3.78 -53.03
CA ILE A 545 -34.70 2.78 -51.99
C ILE A 545 -34.93 1.41 -52.65
N PRO A 546 -34.17 0.36 -52.27
CA PRO A 546 -34.40 -0.98 -52.79
C PRO A 546 -35.80 -1.49 -52.49
N GLU A 547 -36.43 -2.15 -53.47
CA GLU A 547 -37.83 -2.60 -53.35
C GLU A 547 -38.07 -3.48 -52.12
N ASN A 548 -37.09 -4.34 -51.78
CA ASN A 548 -37.10 -5.21 -50.62
C ASN A 548 -37.00 -4.46 -49.26
N GLN A 549 -36.74 -3.16 -49.27
CA GLN A 549 -36.68 -2.30 -48.07
C GLN A 549 -37.84 -1.32 -47.98
N SER A 550 -38.70 -1.25 -49.01
CA SER A 550 -39.78 -0.28 -49.12
C SER A 550 -40.72 -0.35 -47.93
N GLU A 551 -41.15 -1.56 -47.53
CA GLU A 551 -42.04 -1.78 -46.38
C GLU A 551 -41.36 -1.33 -45.05
N ASN A 552 -40.08 -1.64 -44.86
CA ASN A 552 -39.34 -1.26 -43.66
C ASN A 552 -39.18 0.26 -43.52
N LEU A 553 -39.19 1.00 -44.62
CA LEU A 553 -38.92 2.43 -44.66
C LEU A 553 -40.18 3.28 -44.92
N GLU A 554 -41.34 2.71 -45.12
CA GLU A 554 -42.56 3.43 -45.46
C GLU A 554 -42.84 4.62 -44.51
N GLU A 555 -42.90 4.36 -43.19
CA GLU A 555 -43.14 5.38 -42.19
C GLU A 555 -42.06 6.48 -42.22
N TYR A 556 -40.78 6.10 -42.39
CA TYR A 556 -39.67 7.05 -42.43
C TYR A 556 -39.69 7.91 -43.70
N VAL A 557 -40.14 7.38 -44.81
CA VAL A 557 -40.34 8.14 -46.04
C VAL A 557 -41.47 9.19 -45.84
N GLU A 558 -42.56 8.83 -45.14
CA GLU A 558 -43.61 9.77 -44.80
C GLU A 558 -43.08 10.93 -43.95
N TYR A 559 -42.23 10.64 -42.92
CA TYR A 559 -41.59 11.69 -42.12
C TYR A 559 -40.68 12.59 -42.97
N LEU A 560 -39.99 12.06 -43.95
CA LEU A 560 -39.16 12.89 -44.86
C LEU A 560 -40.00 13.73 -45.80
N ARG A 561 -41.21 13.26 -46.24
CA ARG A 561 -42.13 14.04 -47.05
C ARG A 561 -42.78 15.20 -46.28
N GLU A 562 -42.92 15.10 -44.94
CA GLU A 562 -43.35 16.21 -44.08
C GLU A 562 -42.37 17.41 -44.14
N LEU A 563 -41.10 17.18 -44.51
CA LEU A 563 -40.12 18.24 -44.68
C LEU A 563 -40.27 19.01 -45.98
N ASP A 564 -41.09 18.54 -46.94
CA ASP A 564 -41.25 19.21 -48.22
C ASP A 564 -42.17 20.43 -48.09
N GLU A 565 -41.66 21.59 -48.48
CA GLU A 565 -42.42 22.84 -48.50
C GLU A 565 -43.13 22.97 -49.85
N TRP A 566 -44.44 23.05 -49.82
CA TRP A 566 -45.26 23.09 -51.01
C TRP A 566 -45.72 24.53 -51.35
N SER A 567 -45.69 24.87 -52.61
CA SER A 567 -46.33 26.11 -53.10
C SER A 567 -47.84 26.04 -52.99
N LYS A 568 -48.47 27.16 -52.76
CA LYS A 568 -49.97 27.24 -52.86
C LYS A 568 -50.36 26.99 -54.31
N GLY A 569 -51.01 25.85 -54.55
CA GLY A 569 -51.57 25.56 -55.88
C GLY A 569 -52.64 26.61 -56.31
N THR A 570 -52.61 26.95 -57.59
CA THR A 570 -53.70 27.76 -58.26
C THR A 570 -54.39 26.90 -59.34
N LYS A 571 -55.48 27.38 -59.91
CA LYS A 571 -56.18 26.63 -60.96
C LYS A 571 -55.26 26.32 -62.17
N ASP A 572 -54.35 27.18 -62.46
CA ASP A 572 -53.42 27.08 -63.63
C ASP A 572 -52.08 26.46 -63.32
N ASN A 573 -51.68 26.44 -62.03
CA ASN A 573 -50.36 25.89 -61.61
C ASN A 573 -50.63 24.91 -60.41
N PRO A 574 -50.40 23.60 -60.59
CA PRO A 574 -50.50 22.65 -59.50
C PRO A 574 -49.49 22.93 -58.40
N SER A 575 -49.82 22.57 -57.17
CA SER A 575 -48.90 22.62 -56.04
C SER A 575 -47.63 21.88 -56.34
N GLN A 576 -46.46 22.52 -56.13
CA GLN A 576 -45.15 21.96 -56.36
C GLN A 576 -44.25 22.14 -55.14
N ILE A 577 -43.29 21.23 -54.94
CA ILE A 577 -42.29 21.33 -53.85
C ILE A 577 -41.34 22.46 -54.22
N ILE A 578 -41.32 23.51 -53.40
CA ILE A 578 -40.47 24.69 -53.59
C ILE A 578 -39.27 24.76 -52.67
N GLY A 579 -39.27 23.96 -51.62
CA GLY A 579 -38.19 23.99 -50.61
C GLY A 579 -38.27 22.92 -49.56
N THR A 580 -37.65 23.19 -48.43
CA THR A 580 -37.65 22.35 -47.24
C THR A 580 -38.04 23.18 -46.01
N HIS A 581 -38.94 22.68 -45.17
CA HIS A 581 -39.34 23.31 -43.91
C HIS A 581 -38.15 23.35 -42.93
N SER A 582 -37.27 24.36 -43.07
CA SER A 582 -36.05 24.51 -42.28
C SER A 582 -36.29 24.57 -40.77
N SER A 583 -37.43 25.14 -40.34
CA SER A 583 -37.81 25.24 -38.93
C SER A 583 -37.91 23.88 -38.22
N TYR A 584 -38.21 22.78 -38.95
CA TYR A 584 -38.34 21.45 -38.40
C TYR A 584 -36.96 20.78 -38.08
N ILE A 585 -35.92 21.22 -38.79
CA ILE A 585 -34.59 20.63 -38.73
C ILE A 585 -33.52 21.59 -38.21
N THR A 586 -33.89 22.82 -37.84
CA THR A 586 -32.94 23.87 -37.41
C THR A 586 -31.97 23.36 -36.32
N GLY A 587 -32.49 22.74 -35.26
CA GLY A 587 -31.65 22.27 -34.18
C GLY A 587 -30.69 21.10 -34.54
N ILE A 588 -31.01 20.34 -35.63
CA ILE A 588 -30.09 19.34 -36.18
C ILE A 588 -28.98 20.07 -36.97
N ILE A 589 -29.41 21.02 -37.81
CA ILE A 589 -28.51 21.75 -38.70
C ILE A 589 -27.52 22.62 -37.90
N ASP A 590 -27.97 23.24 -36.82
CA ASP A 590 -27.10 24.02 -35.93
C ASP A 590 -26.00 23.16 -35.31
N ARG A 591 -26.31 21.91 -34.95
CA ARG A 591 -25.29 20.95 -34.47
C ARG A 591 -24.32 20.57 -35.58
N VAL A 592 -24.78 20.31 -36.78
CA VAL A 592 -23.94 20.03 -37.95
C VAL A 592 -23.07 21.22 -38.31
N GLN A 593 -23.60 22.44 -38.18
CA GLN A 593 -22.84 23.65 -38.41
C GLN A 593 -21.62 23.77 -37.46
N LYS A 594 -21.75 23.28 -36.22
CA LYS A 594 -20.61 23.18 -35.31
C LYS A 594 -19.53 22.18 -35.79
N LEU A 595 -19.90 21.07 -36.43
CA LEU A 595 -18.91 20.22 -37.10
C LEU A 595 -18.20 20.93 -38.22
N LYS A 596 -18.90 21.77 -38.98
CA LYS A 596 -18.34 22.53 -40.10
C LYS A 596 -17.54 23.75 -39.68
N SER A 597 -17.60 24.17 -38.43
CA SER A 597 -16.76 25.28 -37.93
C SER A 597 -15.27 24.93 -37.86
N ASN A 598 -14.99 23.61 -37.72
CA ASN A 598 -13.63 23.11 -37.76
C ASN A 598 -13.27 22.61 -39.16
N THR A 599 -12.16 23.13 -39.74
CA THR A 599 -11.76 22.81 -41.11
C THR A 599 -11.52 21.31 -41.35
N TYR A 600 -10.88 20.60 -40.41
CA TYR A 600 -10.61 19.17 -40.56
C TYR A 600 -11.90 18.37 -40.49
N MET A 601 -12.79 18.67 -39.53
CA MET A 601 -14.08 18.01 -39.39
C MET A 601 -14.98 18.26 -40.59
N GLU A 602 -14.95 19.47 -41.19
CA GLU A 602 -15.66 19.78 -42.41
C GLU A 602 -15.14 18.97 -43.61
N LEU A 603 -13.81 18.88 -43.75
CA LEU A 603 -13.20 18.06 -44.81
C LEU A 603 -13.53 16.57 -44.64
N MET A 604 -13.46 16.03 -43.41
CA MET A 604 -13.83 14.67 -43.10
C MET A 604 -15.33 14.41 -43.40
N LEU A 605 -16.19 15.37 -43.11
CA LEU A 605 -17.62 15.26 -43.43
C LEU A 605 -17.89 15.23 -44.93
N LYS A 606 -17.09 15.93 -45.75
CA LYS A 606 -17.24 15.98 -47.20
C LYS A 606 -16.61 14.78 -47.91
N LYS A 607 -15.64 14.11 -47.29
CA LYS A 607 -14.90 12.98 -47.87
C LYS A 607 -15.74 11.71 -47.90
N ASP A 608 -15.58 10.94 -48.97
CA ASP A 608 -16.16 9.57 -49.05
C ASP A 608 -15.45 8.62 -48.11
N CYS A 609 -16.16 7.58 -47.68
CA CYS A 609 -15.66 6.61 -46.70
C CYS A 609 -15.07 5.34 -47.32
N ASN A 610 -15.03 5.24 -48.66
CA ASN A 610 -14.61 4.03 -49.37
C ASN A 610 -13.16 3.64 -49.08
N ASP A 611 -12.30 4.66 -48.87
CA ASP A 611 -10.88 4.49 -48.58
C ASP A 611 -10.57 4.53 -47.07
N ASN A 612 -11.59 4.50 -46.23
CA ASN A 612 -11.40 4.47 -44.79
C ASN A 612 -10.74 3.19 -44.34
N ILE A 613 -9.84 3.28 -43.36
CA ILE A 613 -9.30 2.12 -42.66
C ILE A 613 -10.45 1.34 -42.03
N ASN A 614 -10.50 0.05 -42.27
CA ASN A 614 -11.48 -0.84 -41.67
C ASN A 614 -11.09 -1.13 -40.23
N LEU A 615 -11.58 -0.35 -39.28
CA LEU A 615 -11.24 -0.47 -37.87
C LEU A 615 -11.65 -1.84 -37.30
N LEU A 616 -12.72 -2.47 -37.81
CA LEU A 616 -13.17 -3.79 -37.37
C LEU A 616 -12.08 -4.87 -37.62
N ASP A 617 -11.45 -4.85 -38.80
CA ASP A 617 -10.41 -5.82 -39.15
C ASP A 617 -9.08 -5.48 -38.45
N GLU A 618 -8.79 -4.20 -38.28
CA GLU A 618 -7.59 -3.74 -37.57
C GLU A 618 -7.63 -4.09 -36.06
N MET A 619 -8.80 -4.08 -35.43
CA MET A 619 -8.96 -4.46 -34.02
C MET A 619 -8.71 -5.96 -33.77
N GLU A 620 -8.69 -6.81 -34.79
CA GLU A 620 -8.38 -8.23 -34.65
C GLU A 620 -6.88 -8.55 -34.76
N LYS A 621 -6.06 -7.54 -35.09
CA LYS A 621 -4.60 -7.71 -35.19
C LYS A 621 -3.93 -7.38 -33.84
N ASN A 622 -2.77 -7.99 -33.58
CA ASN A 622 -1.92 -7.61 -32.45
C ASN A 622 -1.10 -6.38 -32.82
N GLN A 623 -1.67 -5.21 -32.61
CA GLN A 623 -1.06 -3.93 -33.00
C GLN A 623 -1.52 -2.75 -32.15
N ALA A 624 -0.82 -1.65 -32.26
CA ALA A 624 -1.14 -0.37 -31.67
C ALA A 624 -1.73 0.56 -32.74
N ILE A 625 -2.95 1.02 -32.55
CA ILE A 625 -3.65 1.98 -33.40
C ILE A 625 -3.62 3.35 -32.71
N PHE A 626 -2.90 4.29 -33.31
CA PHE A 626 -2.80 5.66 -32.78
C PHE A 626 -3.74 6.57 -33.57
N ILE A 627 -4.79 7.09 -32.91
CA ILE A 627 -5.71 8.05 -33.48
C ILE A 627 -5.25 9.43 -32.98
N LYS A 628 -4.51 10.14 -33.83
CA LYS A 628 -3.83 11.37 -33.48
C LYS A 628 -4.67 12.60 -33.87
N MET A 629 -5.00 13.40 -32.88
CA MET A 629 -5.84 14.60 -32.96
C MET A 629 -5.18 15.72 -32.14
N PRO A 630 -4.04 16.29 -32.58
CA PRO A 630 -3.31 17.27 -31.77
C PRO A 630 -4.18 18.47 -31.40
N GLU A 631 -3.92 19.08 -30.24
CA GLU A 631 -4.76 20.12 -29.67
C GLU A 631 -4.93 21.34 -30.59
N ASN A 632 -3.88 21.69 -31.36
CA ASN A 632 -3.91 22.77 -32.33
C ASN A 632 -4.86 22.54 -33.54
N MET A 633 -5.36 21.31 -33.71
CA MET A 633 -6.40 20.98 -34.70
C MET A 633 -7.76 21.57 -34.30
N PHE A 634 -7.97 21.90 -33.04
CA PHE A 634 -9.25 22.31 -32.48
C PHE A 634 -9.20 23.75 -31.97
N SER A 635 -10.25 24.52 -32.28
CA SER A 635 -10.42 25.87 -31.78
C SER A 635 -11.05 25.90 -30.39
N THR A 636 -11.81 24.86 -30.03
CA THR A 636 -12.52 24.75 -28.76
C THR A 636 -12.42 23.34 -28.16
N PRO A 637 -12.54 23.20 -26.84
CA PRO A 637 -12.61 21.88 -26.19
C PRO A 637 -13.80 21.03 -26.65
N GLU A 638 -14.90 21.67 -27.04
CA GLU A 638 -16.11 21.00 -27.55
C GLU A 638 -15.85 20.28 -28.88
N GLU A 639 -15.10 20.91 -29.80
CA GLU A 639 -14.71 20.28 -31.07
C GLU A 639 -13.92 19.02 -30.84
N ARG A 640 -12.96 19.06 -29.88
CA ARG A 640 -12.16 17.93 -29.48
C ARG A 640 -13.02 16.80 -28.90
N ASP A 641 -13.96 17.12 -28.02
CA ASP A 641 -14.88 16.16 -27.42
C ASP A 641 -15.77 15.48 -28.46
N ILE A 642 -16.29 16.22 -29.43
CA ILE A 642 -17.09 15.69 -30.54
C ILE A 642 -16.29 14.66 -31.35
N MET A 643 -15.06 15.01 -31.73
CA MET A 643 -14.22 14.12 -32.54
C MET A 643 -13.84 12.86 -31.75
N THR A 644 -13.51 13.00 -30.49
CA THR A 644 -13.21 11.84 -29.62
C THR A 644 -14.45 10.96 -29.44
N THR A 645 -15.63 11.56 -29.26
CA THR A 645 -16.91 10.82 -29.16
C THR A 645 -17.19 10.05 -30.46
N TYR A 646 -16.93 10.63 -31.63
CA TYR A 646 -17.07 9.92 -32.90
C TYR A 646 -16.21 8.63 -32.92
N TRP A 647 -14.92 8.73 -32.56
CA TRP A 647 -14.06 7.55 -32.57
C TRP A 647 -14.46 6.53 -31.51
N LEU A 648 -14.89 6.95 -30.32
CA LEU A 648 -15.41 6.05 -29.30
C LEU A 648 -16.66 5.31 -29.77
N THR A 649 -17.60 6.00 -30.44
CA THR A 649 -18.80 5.36 -31.01
C THR A 649 -18.45 4.35 -32.08
N LYS A 650 -17.46 4.66 -32.93
CA LYS A 650 -16.94 3.80 -33.98
C LYS A 650 -16.27 2.54 -33.41
N ILE A 651 -15.39 2.70 -32.43
CA ILE A 651 -14.76 1.58 -31.70
C ILE A 651 -15.80 0.68 -31.05
N TRP A 652 -16.80 1.26 -30.39
CA TRP A 652 -17.86 0.50 -29.75
C TRP A 652 -18.70 -0.31 -30.75
N MET A 653 -19.05 0.31 -31.85
CA MET A 653 -19.81 -0.35 -32.94
C MET A 653 -19.01 -1.52 -33.53
N CYS A 654 -17.70 -1.33 -33.77
CA CYS A 654 -16.81 -2.40 -34.21
C CYS A 654 -16.75 -3.54 -33.17
N ALA A 655 -16.68 -3.21 -31.86
CA ALA A 655 -16.70 -4.21 -30.80
C ALA A 655 -18.00 -5.02 -30.78
N GLN A 656 -19.14 -4.38 -31.03
CA GLN A 656 -20.44 -5.09 -31.18
C GLN A 656 -20.46 -5.98 -32.43
N ALA A 657 -19.95 -5.49 -33.57
CA ALA A 657 -19.87 -6.26 -34.82
C ALA A 657 -18.98 -7.50 -34.67
N ARG A 658 -17.85 -7.36 -33.97
CA ARG A 658 -16.96 -8.49 -33.60
C ARG A 658 -17.69 -9.58 -32.82
N ALA A 659 -18.61 -9.17 -31.92
CA ALA A 659 -19.35 -10.13 -31.09
C ALA A 659 -20.28 -11.03 -31.91
N TRP A 660 -20.73 -10.58 -33.08
CA TRP A 660 -21.48 -11.40 -34.02
C TRP A 660 -20.58 -12.42 -34.77
N LYS A 661 -19.39 -11.99 -35.18
CA LYS A 661 -18.40 -12.85 -35.85
C LYS A 661 -17.84 -13.90 -34.89
N ILE A 662 -17.48 -13.50 -33.67
CA ILE A 662 -16.85 -14.35 -32.66
C ILE A 662 -17.83 -14.52 -31.48
N LYS A 663 -18.66 -15.56 -31.55
CA LYS A 663 -19.71 -15.83 -30.55
C LYS A 663 -19.15 -16.10 -29.15
N TYR A 664 -18.03 -16.86 -29.07
CA TYR A 664 -17.42 -17.19 -27.80
C TYR A 664 -16.63 -15.99 -27.25
N ARG A 665 -17.14 -15.35 -26.21
CA ARG A 665 -16.62 -14.06 -25.69
C ARG A 665 -15.13 -14.10 -25.31
N TYR A 666 -14.64 -15.23 -24.81
CA TYR A 666 -13.24 -15.35 -24.37
C TYR A 666 -12.26 -15.57 -25.52
N ALA A 667 -12.72 -15.87 -26.71
CA ALA A 667 -11.89 -15.96 -27.93
C ALA A 667 -11.70 -14.59 -28.60
N ARG A 668 -12.46 -13.56 -28.18
CA ARG A 668 -12.29 -12.20 -28.68
C ARG A 668 -10.98 -11.62 -28.18
N ARG A 669 -10.20 -11.07 -29.08
CA ARG A 669 -9.00 -10.32 -28.71
C ARG A 669 -9.37 -9.15 -27.82
N THR A 670 -8.65 -8.92 -26.73
CA THR A 670 -8.82 -7.71 -25.90
C THR A 670 -8.36 -6.50 -26.70
N VAL A 671 -9.20 -5.47 -26.73
CA VAL A 671 -8.89 -4.15 -27.28
C VAL A 671 -8.79 -3.17 -26.13
N THR A 672 -7.58 -2.72 -25.85
CA THR A 672 -7.31 -1.79 -24.75
C THR A 672 -7.29 -0.37 -25.28
N VAL A 673 -8.25 0.46 -24.85
CA VAL A 673 -8.42 1.85 -25.28
C VAL A 673 -7.83 2.78 -24.23
N PHE A 674 -6.87 3.60 -24.64
CA PHE A 674 -6.19 4.58 -23.80
C PHE A 674 -6.73 5.98 -24.06
N THR A 675 -7.07 6.68 -22.97
CA THR A 675 -7.45 8.10 -23.00
C THR A 675 -6.76 8.82 -21.85
N ASP A 676 -6.04 9.89 -22.15
CA ASP A 676 -5.43 10.74 -21.13
C ASP A 676 -6.34 11.94 -20.81
N GLU A 677 -6.34 12.38 -19.54
CA GLU A 677 -7.13 13.52 -19.02
C GLU A 677 -8.62 13.51 -19.49
N ILE A 678 -9.28 12.34 -19.37
CA ILE A 678 -10.65 12.13 -19.88
C ILE A 678 -11.68 13.11 -19.28
N ALA A 679 -11.45 13.63 -18.07
CA ALA A 679 -12.29 14.63 -17.42
C ALA A 679 -12.51 15.91 -18.24
N GLN A 680 -11.61 16.20 -19.21
CA GLN A 680 -11.74 17.34 -20.13
C GLN A 680 -12.82 17.14 -21.21
N LEU A 681 -13.25 15.89 -21.47
CA LEU A 681 -14.11 15.50 -22.56
C LEU A 681 -15.47 15.02 -22.05
N LYS A 682 -16.43 15.92 -21.88
CA LYS A 682 -17.72 15.65 -21.21
C LYS A 682 -18.55 14.55 -21.87
N SER A 683 -18.71 14.63 -23.18
CA SER A 683 -19.57 13.69 -23.94
C SER A 683 -18.88 12.33 -24.09
N SER A 684 -17.58 12.34 -24.33
CA SER A 684 -16.73 11.14 -24.42
C SER A 684 -16.72 10.39 -23.09
N GLU A 685 -16.53 11.10 -21.98
CA GLU A 685 -16.58 10.56 -20.63
C GLU A 685 -17.96 9.91 -20.34
N GLN A 686 -19.05 10.62 -20.64
CA GLN A 686 -20.41 10.11 -20.44
C GLN A 686 -20.68 8.88 -21.33
N PHE A 687 -20.19 8.89 -22.56
CA PHE A 687 -20.29 7.74 -23.47
C PHE A 687 -19.61 6.50 -22.87
N ILE A 688 -18.36 6.64 -22.42
CA ILE A 688 -17.63 5.57 -21.74
C ILE A 688 -18.41 5.07 -20.53
N GLY A 689 -18.87 5.97 -19.66
CA GLY A 689 -19.64 5.62 -18.47
C GLY A 689 -20.91 4.81 -18.76
N ASN A 690 -21.59 5.09 -19.87
CA ASN A 690 -22.78 4.34 -20.29
C ASN A 690 -22.48 2.94 -20.87
N LYS A 691 -21.21 2.62 -21.12
CA LYS A 691 -20.77 1.35 -21.72
C LYS A 691 -19.97 0.47 -20.74
N LEU A 692 -19.48 1.00 -19.62
CA LEU A 692 -18.62 0.28 -18.68
C LEU A 692 -19.14 -1.09 -18.27
N ASP A 693 -20.44 -1.23 -18.02
CA ASP A 693 -21.07 -2.51 -17.62
C ASP A 693 -21.01 -3.59 -18.71
N GLN A 694 -20.75 -3.19 -19.94
CA GLN A 694 -20.76 -4.07 -21.11
C GLN A 694 -19.39 -4.30 -21.70
N THR A 695 -18.44 -3.37 -21.49
CA THR A 695 -17.11 -3.37 -22.16
C THR A 695 -16.39 -4.70 -22.03
N ALA A 696 -16.36 -5.27 -20.84
CA ALA A 696 -15.72 -6.55 -20.59
C ALA A 696 -16.30 -7.70 -21.42
N LYS A 697 -17.63 -7.69 -21.66
CA LYS A 697 -18.33 -8.71 -22.46
C LYS A 697 -17.97 -8.62 -23.94
N PHE A 698 -17.68 -7.41 -24.42
CA PHE A 698 -17.28 -7.16 -25.82
C PHE A 698 -15.78 -7.21 -26.04
N GLY A 699 -14.99 -7.50 -24.99
CA GLY A 699 -13.54 -7.59 -25.07
C GLY A 699 -12.88 -6.22 -25.22
N VAL A 700 -13.52 -5.16 -24.71
CA VAL A 700 -12.95 -3.81 -24.65
C VAL A 700 -12.57 -3.46 -23.22
N LYS A 701 -11.35 -2.94 -23.05
CA LYS A 701 -10.81 -2.48 -21.77
C LYS A 701 -10.43 -1.00 -21.87
N PHE A 702 -10.83 -0.20 -20.90
CA PHE A 702 -10.45 1.21 -20.84
C PHE A 702 -9.32 1.45 -19.85
N ILE A 703 -8.30 2.16 -20.27
CA ILE A 703 -7.28 2.76 -19.42
C ILE A 703 -7.49 4.27 -19.45
N LEU A 704 -8.03 4.79 -18.35
CA LEU A 704 -8.40 6.19 -18.20
C LEU A 704 -7.38 6.90 -17.32
N SER A 705 -7.03 8.12 -17.65
CA SER A 705 -6.19 8.95 -16.79
C SER A 705 -6.92 10.24 -16.40
N THR A 706 -6.65 10.72 -15.17
CA THR A 706 -7.14 11.99 -14.67
C THR A 706 -6.22 12.53 -13.57
N MET A 707 -6.31 13.82 -13.27
CA MET A 707 -5.64 14.41 -12.11
C MET A 707 -6.43 14.16 -10.83
N TYR A 708 -7.75 14.29 -10.87
CA TYR A 708 -8.64 14.14 -9.71
C TYR A 708 -9.85 13.27 -10.04
N ILE A 709 -10.15 12.31 -9.16
CA ILE A 709 -11.30 11.42 -9.32
C ILE A 709 -12.62 12.22 -9.28
N ASN A 710 -12.71 13.25 -8.43
CA ASN A 710 -13.92 14.07 -8.29
C ASN A 710 -14.22 14.93 -9.53
N GLN A 711 -13.27 15.12 -10.46
CA GLN A 711 -13.50 15.75 -11.75
C GLN A 711 -14.30 14.86 -12.70
N LEU A 712 -14.26 13.52 -12.47
CA LEU A 712 -14.98 12.56 -13.30
C LEU A 712 -16.49 12.57 -12.96
N ARG A 713 -17.31 12.85 -13.96
CA ARG A 713 -18.79 12.77 -13.87
C ARG A 713 -19.27 11.34 -13.73
N ILE A 714 -18.50 10.41 -14.28
CA ILE A 714 -18.81 8.96 -14.28
C ILE A 714 -18.24 8.21 -13.08
N ARG A 715 -17.72 8.88 -12.04
CA ARG A 715 -17.08 8.25 -10.89
C ARG A 715 -17.92 7.15 -10.22
N GLU A 716 -19.22 7.38 -10.06
CA GLU A 716 -20.13 6.37 -9.50
C GLU A 716 -20.28 5.14 -10.41
N LYS A 717 -20.30 5.36 -11.74
CA LYS A 717 -20.34 4.26 -12.71
C LYS A 717 -19.04 3.48 -12.74
N LEU A 718 -17.90 4.15 -12.57
CA LEU A 718 -16.61 3.48 -12.44
C LEU A 718 -16.55 2.56 -11.21
N ARG A 719 -17.08 2.99 -10.07
CA ARG A 719 -17.19 2.16 -8.85
C ARG A 719 -18.09 0.95 -9.10
N THR A 720 -19.30 1.15 -9.60
CA THR A 720 -20.25 0.06 -9.85
C THR A 720 -19.78 -0.92 -10.92
N ALA A 721 -18.95 -0.46 -11.87
CA ALA A 721 -18.34 -1.30 -12.91
C ALA A 721 -17.07 -2.05 -12.45
N ASN A 722 -16.76 -2.06 -11.17
CA ASN A 722 -15.60 -2.75 -10.61
C ASN A 722 -14.26 -2.28 -11.18
N THR A 723 -14.08 -0.99 -11.38
CA THR A 723 -12.84 -0.40 -11.90
C THR A 723 -11.70 -0.54 -10.90
N SER A 724 -10.49 -0.75 -11.40
CA SER A 724 -9.27 -0.64 -10.62
C SER A 724 -8.74 0.78 -10.60
N TYR A 725 -8.18 1.23 -9.47
CA TYR A 725 -7.60 2.57 -9.32
C TYR A 725 -6.13 2.50 -8.98
N ILE A 726 -5.34 3.36 -9.61
CA ILE A 726 -3.89 3.48 -9.39
C ILE A 726 -3.58 4.93 -9.06
N LEU A 727 -3.40 5.23 -7.77
CA LEU A 727 -3.11 6.56 -7.24
C LEU A 727 -1.60 6.76 -7.20
N ILE A 728 -1.04 7.49 -8.17
CA ILE A 728 0.40 7.74 -8.26
C ILE A 728 0.82 8.80 -7.24
N SER A 729 2.06 8.71 -6.77
CA SER A 729 2.67 9.65 -5.82
C SER A 729 2.49 11.12 -6.23
N GLY A 730 2.20 11.97 -5.26
CA GLY A 730 1.80 13.36 -5.45
C GLY A 730 0.29 13.56 -5.52
N SER A 731 -0.51 12.48 -5.52
CA SER A 731 -1.96 12.56 -5.28
C SER A 731 -2.24 13.12 -3.89
N ASP A 732 -3.34 13.84 -3.75
CA ASP A 732 -3.66 14.60 -2.54
C ASP A 732 -4.88 14.05 -1.79
N LYS A 733 -5.25 14.76 -0.73
CA LYS A 733 -6.41 14.46 0.13
C LYS A 733 -7.70 14.30 -0.68
N VAL A 734 -7.89 15.05 -1.76
CA VAL A 734 -9.14 15.02 -2.55
C VAL A 734 -9.31 13.63 -3.17
N ASN A 735 -8.26 13.08 -3.77
CA ASN A 735 -8.28 11.75 -4.35
C ASN A 735 -8.49 10.65 -3.30
N TYR A 736 -7.85 10.79 -2.13
CA TYR A 736 -8.06 9.86 -1.03
C TYR A 736 -9.52 9.83 -0.55
N MET A 737 -10.13 11.00 -0.37
CA MET A 737 -11.51 11.10 0.14
C MET A 737 -12.53 10.42 -0.77
N GLU A 738 -12.27 10.36 -2.08
CA GLU A 738 -13.13 9.66 -3.04
C GLU A 738 -13.10 8.12 -2.89
N LEU A 739 -12.02 7.55 -2.35
CA LEU A 739 -11.84 6.10 -2.15
C LEU A 739 -11.63 5.74 -0.67
N LYS A 740 -11.98 6.64 0.24
CA LYS A 740 -11.70 6.50 1.67
C LYS A 740 -12.29 5.22 2.26
N ASP A 741 -13.55 4.96 1.99
CA ASP A 741 -14.26 3.83 2.58
C ASP A 741 -13.71 2.50 2.07
N GLU A 742 -13.31 2.45 0.80
CA GLU A 742 -12.69 1.30 0.17
C GLU A 742 -11.27 1.05 0.71
N LEU A 743 -10.45 2.09 0.80
CA LEU A 743 -9.05 1.99 1.25
C LEU A 743 -8.94 1.71 2.76
N ASN A 744 -9.83 2.29 3.57
CA ASN A 744 -9.86 2.06 5.01
C ASN A 744 -10.14 0.59 5.38
N GLN A 745 -10.90 -0.15 4.58
CA GLN A 745 -11.14 -1.59 4.79
C GLN A 745 -9.84 -2.40 4.76
N PHE A 746 -8.83 -1.92 4.05
CA PHE A 746 -7.49 -2.51 3.98
C PHE A 746 -6.50 -1.87 4.96
N GLY A 747 -6.95 -0.92 5.78
CA GLY A 747 -6.13 -0.24 6.78
C GLY A 747 -5.29 0.92 6.25
N TYR A 748 -5.48 1.35 4.99
CA TYR A 748 -4.81 2.52 4.43
C TYR A 748 -5.47 3.81 4.90
N GLU A 749 -4.65 4.75 5.32
CA GLU A 749 -5.06 6.08 5.79
C GLU A 749 -4.57 7.17 4.81
N LEU A 750 -5.04 8.41 5.00
CA LEU A 750 -4.62 9.54 4.17
C LEU A 750 -3.10 9.71 4.15
N GLU A 751 -2.46 9.49 5.28
CA GLU A 751 -1.02 9.60 5.45
C GLU A 751 -0.25 8.62 4.55
N ASP A 752 -0.78 7.42 4.30
CA ASP A 752 -0.14 6.45 3.41
C ASP A 752 -0.06 6.98 1.97
N LEU A 753 -1.10 7.66 1.48
CA LEU A 753 -1.10 8.30 0.17
C LEU A 753 -0.19 9.54 0.12
N MET A 754 -0.24 10.37 1.16
CA MET A 754 0.55 11.61 1.23
C MET A 754 2.05 11.36 1.36
N ASN A 755 2.44 10.23 1.97
CA ASN A 755 3.83 9.84 2.21
C ASN A 755 4.40 8.94 1.10
N LEU A 756 3.66 8.70 0.02
CA LEU A 756 4.17 7.92 -1.10
C LEU A 756 5.48 8.51 -1.64
N LYS A 757 6.50 7.69 -1.69
CA LYS A 757 7.78 8.03 -2.33
C LYS A 757 7.54 8.29 -3.83
N ARG A 758 8.38 9.13 -4.44
CA ARG A 758 8.34 9.37 -5.88
C ARG A 758 8.36 8.05 -6.66
N PHE A 759 7.57 7.95 -7.71
CA PHE A 759 7.40 6.73 -8.52
C PHE A 759 6.81 5.55 -7.76
N HIS A 760 6.01 5.79 -6.72
CA HIS A 760 5.18 4.78 -6.08
C HIS A 760 3.71 5.10 -6.32
N SER A 761 2.88 4.08 -6.19
CA SER A 761 1.43 4.21 -6.28
C SER A 761 0.73 3.43 -5.18
N LEU A 762 -0.36 3.98 -4.66
CA LEU A 762 -1.34 3.25 -3.86
C LEU A 762 -2.38 2.71 -4.82
N ASN A 763 -2.53 1.40 -4.85
CA ASN A 763 -3.36 0.70 -5.82
C ASN A 763 -4.57 0.08 -5.14
N TYR A 764 -5.71 0.13 -5.81
CA TYR A 764 -6.94 -0.55 -5.46
C TYR A 764 -7.39 -1.38 -6.66
N ILE A 765 -7.03 -2.67 -6.68
CA ILE A 765 -7.11 -3.55 -7.86
C ILE A 765 -8.19 -4.59 -7.69
N LYS A 766 -9.11 -4.64 -8.64
CA LYS A 766 -10.14 -5.68 -8.75
C LYS A 766 -9.56 -6.96 -9.32
N TYR A 767 -9.90 -8.08 -8.68
CA TYR A 767 -9.60 -9.43 -9.14
C TYR A 767 -10.72 -10.40 -8.75
N GLN A 768 -10.61 -11.69 -9.04
CA GLN A 768 -11.68 -12.67 -8.88
C GLN A 768 -12.20 -12.82 -7.43
N ASN A 769 -11.33 -12.67 -6.43
CA ASN A 769 -11.69 -12.82 -5.01
C ASN A 769 -12.07 -11.50 -4.31
N GLY A 770 -12.29 -10.42 -5.06
CA GLY A 770 -12.65 -9.13 -4.51
C GLY A 770 -11.75 -7.99 -4.96
N TYR A 771 -11.27 -7.20 -4.01
CA TYR A 771 -10.29 -6.16 -4.24
C TYR A 771 -9.03 -6.41 -3.40
N TRP A 772 -7.92 -5.92 -3.88
CA TRP A 772 -6.68 -5.80 -3.13
C TRP A 772 -6.23 -4.35 -3.14
N ALA A 773 -5.79 -3.87 -1.97
CA ALA A 773 -5.11 -2.59 -1.87
C ALA A 773 -3.65 -2.78 -1.45
N GLY A 774 -2.75 -2.04 -2.10
CA GLY A 774 -1.32 -2.16 -1.82
C GLY A 774 -0.49 -1.08 -2.49
N ILE A 775 0.69 -0.80 -1.91
CA ILE A 775 1.63 0.17 -2.45
C ILE A 775 2.65 -0.55 -3.31
N THR A 776 2.88 -0.04 -4.51
CA THR A 776 3.90 -0.56 -5.41
C THR A 776 4.83 0.53 -5.89
N LYS A 777 6.09 0.18 -6.10
CA LYS A 777 7.03 0.98 -6.87
C LYS A 777 6.73 0.77 -8.36
N LEU A 778 6.43 1.83 -9.08
CA LEU A 778 6.13 1.76 -10.52
C LEU A 778 7.31 1.15 -11.30
N PRO A 779 7.03 0.38 -12.35
CA PRO A 779 8.08 -0.12 -13.21
C PRO A 779 8.81 1.03 -13.90
N PRO A 780 10.12 0.90 -14.18
CA PRO A 780 10.85 1.92 -14.93
C PRO A 780 10.24 2.08 -16.32
N PRO A 781 10.35 3.28 -16.96
CA PRO A 781 9.95 3.46 -18.34
C PRO A 781 10.65 2.47 -19.25
N ILE A 782 9.91 1.83 -20.15
CA ILE A 782 10.48 0.99 -21.21
C ILE A 782 11.20 1.92 -22.19
N LYS A 783 12.49 1.67 -22.40
CA LYS A 783 13.33 2.42 -23.33
C LYS A 783 13.27 1.80 -24.72
#